data_fdd277ff3a0bfd4c9ccdfa06d64faf3d
#
_entry.id   fdd277ff3a0bfd4c9ccdfa06d64faf3d
#
_cell.length_a   1.000
_cell.length_b   1.000
_cell.length_c   1.000
_cell.angle_alpha   90.00
_cell.angle_beta   90.00
_cell.angle_gamma   90.00
#
_symmetry.space_group_name_H-M   'P 1'
#
loop_
_entity.id
_entity.type
_entity.pdbx_description
1 polymer ?
#
loop_
_entity_poly.entity_id
_entity_poly.type
_entity_poly.pdbx_seq_one_letter_code
_entity_poly.pdbx_strand_id
1 'polypeptide(L)'
;MSKWLKRIFITLGILIVLLLAAAVLIPILFKDKIEAAVKAEVNKNINAAVDWGEWDITLLKNFPNLTVDIENVKITNVAPFEGVELANIAEITTTVDIKSLFGDRIDIKRIGLVRPRINVRVLEDGRANWDIAKADSLAAEESPSDTASAFNIGLREYWIEDGRLTYDDASMGFTMELFGLDHKGSGDFTQDLFTLKTETEVDTTNVLFDGVKYLKNTKVDIKADLDMDMPNMKFTFKENEATINQLVLGFDGWVAMPGDDIDMDITWNAKKSDLGMLLSLVPAEFATDLKGVQMSGKAGFSGFVKGTYNDTNMPGFSLVVDVDNGRFKYPDLPASVEDIYVDLKVNSPGGSDMDKMVVDLKRFAMKMANNPVEARMYLTRPISDPNIDAEVRAKVDLASIKTVVPMPAGDDLKGNLDADVRVKGAMSDIEAQRYEKFTADGKLILLGMAYKSDSLAFPIGINSLYFDFSPQYLALTSFDGSVGSSNIQAKGRMDNYLQWWLKDSALVGSFDLQADKFDLNELMGAEEPASEGGSAADTTQMSVIEVPDNVDLRLTMAVKEVKYDEMQLTNVSGGLHVHDQRVDLKDVFFNMFQGSVKMAGGYGTKDVTKPDFDLRYDLKDLDIEETVAHVETVQKMAPIAKTAKGKFSTDLSMQGVLDQHMDPDLNSLTGKGTLRTNNVRIDGFQPLVDIAKALKIQGIENTTLQNVLFTYEFKDGKMITEPFDVKIDRIKANVGGSTAFADQAIDYNMKAKIPSDIFGAGATTAVAGLLGKANSAIGSNFQVPAELDATIKITGTIEKPIIKPVFAGGSTNVKEVIVAEIKQELNEQIDKAKEEAIARAREEATKLIAEAQKQADDLKAKARQEAANAKAQGYKAADAELAKVTNPLAKIAAQALAKKAKEEADKQEQKLIAEADKKADDLVNAARVKGDDIIKKAEETNTTVK
;
A
#
# COMPACT_ATOMS: atom_id res chain seq x y z
N MET A 1 56.86 74.19 29.68
CA MET A 1 57.42 72.97 29.08
C MET A 1 58.75 73.29 28.49
N SER A 2 59.84 72.57 28.92
CA SER A 2 61.17 72.81 28.38
C SER A 2 61.23 72.48 26.87
N LYS A 3 62.06 73.22 26.09
CA LYS A 3 62.28 72.99 24.67
C LYS A 3 62.58 71.48 24.35
N TRP A 4 63.19 70.79 25.32
CA TRP A 4 63.62 69.40 25.23
C TRP A 4 62.40 68.42 25.33
N LEU A 5 61.50 68.67 26.26
CA LEU A 5 60.25 67.93 26.37
C LEU A 5 59.36 68.03 25.09
N LYS A 6 59.33 69.24 24.49
CA LYS A 6 58.63 69.41 23.23
C LYS A 6 59.21 68.58 22.05
N ARG A 7 60.52 68.45 21.97
CA ARG A 7 61.24 67.68 21.01
C ARG A 7 60.99 66.20 21.24
N ILE A 8 61.02 65.70 22.49
CA ILE A 8 60.67 64.32 22.80
C ILE A 8 59.25 63.98 22.38
N PHE A 9 58.24 64.83 22.69
CA PHE A 9 56.87 64.60 22.27
C PHE A 9 56.71 64.67 20.76
N ILE A 10 57.43 65.53 20.07
CA ILE A 10 57.35 65.56 18.57
C ILE A 10 58.06 64.32 18.00
N THR A 11 59.17 63.89 18.48
CA THR A 11 59.85 62.70 18.01
C THR A 11 59.05 61.46 18.33
N LEU A 12 58.42 61.34 19.51
CA LEU A 12 57.53 60.28 19.87
C LEU A 12 56.29 60.29 19.03
N GLY A 13 55.74 61.48 18.71
CA GLY A 13 54.59 61.60 17.78
C GLY A 13 54.94 61.19 16.36
N ILE A 14 56.12 61.56 15.87
CA ILE A 14 56.60 61.10 14.53
C ILE A 14 56.83 59.60 14.52
N LEU A 15 57.42 59.04 15.57
CA LEU A 15 57.70 57.61 15.72
C LEU A 15 56.31 56.84 15.71
N ILE A 16 55.35 57.34 16.47
CA ILE A 16 53.98 56.73 16.46
C ILE A 16 53.33 56.80 15.09
N VAL A 17 53.41 57.93 14.38
CA VAL A 17 52.92 58.11 13.03
C VAL A 17 53.63 57.21 12.05
N LEU A 18 54.96 57.03 12.18
CA LEU A 18 55.70 56.09 11.29
C LEU A 18 55.38 54.64 11.62
N LEU A 19 55.18 54.26 12.90
CA LEU A 19 54.68 52.92 13.29
C LEU A 19 53.27 52.63 12.77
N LEU A 20 52.37 53.57 12.88
CA LEU A 20 51.03 53.50 12.32
C LEU A 20 51.05 53.42 10.81
N ALA A 21 51.88 54.21 10.11
CA ALA A 21 52.06 54.15 8.69
C ALA A 21 52.63 52.79 8.22
N ALA A 22 53.62 52.26 8.96
CA ALA A 22 54.18 50.95 8.68
C ALA A 22 53.16 49.82 8.91
N ALA A 23 52.38 49.92 10.02
CA ALA A 23 51.34 48.99 10.31
C ALA A 23 50.21 48.95 9.26
N VAL A 24 49.98 50.06 8.55
CA VAL A 24 49.02 50.13 7.42
C VAL A 24 49.68 49.74 6.08
N LEU A 25 50.93 50.11 5.86
CA LEU A 25 51.61 49.89 4.56
C LEU A 25 52.13 48.47 4.39
N ILE A 26 52.61 47.82 5.44
CA ILE A 26 53.17 46.46 5.36
C ILE A 26 52.12 45.43 4.89
N PRO A 27 50.92 45.36 5.51
CA PRO A 27 49.88 44.47 5.01
C PRO A 27 49.51 44.71 3.54
N ILE A 28 49.36 45.95 3.14
CA ILE A 28 49.00 46.35 1.74
C ILE A 28 50.09 45.91 0.76
N LEU A 29 51.34 46.05 1.07
CA LEU A 29 52.48 45.77 0.17
C LEU A 29 52.76 44.26 0.01
N PHE A 30 52.34 43.42 0.94
CA PHE A 30 52.55 41.98 0.96
C PHE A 30 51.26 41.15 0.83
N LYS A 31 50.14 41.80 0.55
CA LYS A 31 48.80 41.23 0.49
C LYS A 31 48.77 39.90 -0.29
N ASP A 32 49.17 39.91 -1.55
CA ASP A 32 49.06 38.75 -2.44
C ASP A 32 49.92 37.54 -1.98
N LYS A 33 51.12 37.81 -1.39
CA LYS A 33 51.98 36.73 -0.85
C LYS A 33 51.42 36.11 0.39
N ILE A 34 50.84 36.93 1.29
CA ILE A 34 50.20 36.45 2.50
C ILE A 34 48.95 35.63 2.17
N GLU A 35 48.17 36.09 1.22
CA GLU A 35 46.97 35.40 0.74
C GLU A 35 47.29 34.04 0.20
N ALA A 36 48.23 33.92 -0.73
CA ALA A 36 48.63 32.64 -1.31
C ALA A 36 49.14 31.65 -0.25
N ALA A 37 49.91 32.13 0.73
CA ALA A 37 50.41 31.27 1.83
C ALA A 37 49.27 30.79 2.74
N VAL A 38 48.34 31.66 3.10
CA VAL A 38 47.17 31.30 3.93
C VAL A 38 46.25 30.33 3.19
N LYS A 39 45.94 30.57 1.92
CA LYS A 39 45.11 29.62 1.09
C LYS A 39 45.78 28.25 1.05
N ALA A 40 47.08 28.20 0.81
CA ALA A 40 47.84 26.93 0.75
C ALA A 40 47.79 26.17 2.08
N GLU A 41 48.01 26.88 3.21
CA GLU A 41 48.02 26.25 4.55
C GLU A 41 46.62 25.78 4.97
N VAL A 42 45.56 26.55 4.71
CA VAL A 42 44.16 26.17 4.97
C VAL A 42 43.80 24.91 4.20
N ASN A 43 44.00 24.89 2.86
CA ASN A 43 43.66 23.73 2.03
C ASN A 43 44.53 22.49 2.31
N LYS A 44 45.72 22.66 2.92
CA LYS A 44 46.54 21.53 3.36
C LYS A 44 45.96 20.79 4.57
N ASN A 45 45.35 21.53 5.51
CA ASN A 45 44.88 21.00 6.81
C ASN A 45 43.38 20.60 6.77
N ILE A 46 42.64 21.00 5.74
CA ILE A 46 41.21 20.76 5.62
C ILE A 46 40.90 19.80 4.46
N ASN A 47 39.99 18.83 4.67
CA ASN A 47 39.49 17.92 3.67
C ASN A 47 38.26 18.54 2.92
N ALA A 48 38.46 19.77 2.45
CA ALA A 48 37.52 20.54 1.61
C ALA A 48 38.33 21.54 0.78
N ALA A 49 37.73 21.99 -0.32
CA ALA A 49 38.34 23.09 -1.08
C ALA A 49 37.84 24.42 -0.51
N VAL A 50 38.78 25.21 0.01
CA VAL A 50 38.50 26.54 0.55
C VAL A 50 39.07 27.59 -0.41
N ASP A 51 38.22 28.54 -0.80
CA ASP A 51 38.58 29.68 -1.62
C ASP A 51 37.87 30.95 -1.13
N TRP A 52 38.43 32.10 -1.44
CA TRP A 52 37.84 33.40 -1.13
C TRP A 52 38.22 34.46 -2.18
N GLY A 53 37.45 35.53 -2.22
CA GLY A 53 37.63 36.64 -3.11
C GLY A 53 38.62 37.69 -2.59
N GLU A 54 38.21 38.93 -2.61
CA GLU A 54 39.03 40.01 -2.08
C GLU A 54 39.09 39.98 -0.55
N TRP A 55 40.16 40.48 -0.01
CA TRP A 55 40.29 40.73 1.43
C TRP A 55 40.90 42.09 1.66
N ASP A 56 40.46 42.74 2.74
CA ASP A 56 40.91 44.06 3.10
C ASP A 56 41.34 44.12 4.55
N ILE A 57 42.31 44.97 4.84
CA ILE A 57 42.80 45.18 6.18
C ILE A 57 42.68 46.66 6.53
N THR A 58 41.95 46.96 7.58
CA THR A 58 41.71 48.31 8.00
C THR A 58 41.97 48.50 9.52
N LEU A 59 42.68 49.57 9.87
CA LEU A 59 42.90 49.97 11.26
C LEU A 59 41.88 50.99 11.74
N LEU A 60 41.20 51.66 10.81
CA LEU A 60 40.33 52.80 11.17
C LEU A 60 38.92 52.34 11.64
N LYS A 61 38.47 51.16 11.20
CA LYS A 61 37.11 50.64 11.49
C LYS A 61 36.93 50.32 12.99
N ASN A 62 37.94 49.77 13.66
CA ASN A 62 37.87 49.33 15.06
C ASN A 62 39.16 49.75 15.86
N PHE A 63 39.68 51.00 15.64
CA PHE A 63 40.91 51.46 16.32
C PHE A 63 40.84 51.32 17.86
N PRO A 64 41.87 50.79 18.55
CA PRO A 64 43.20 50.44 18.03
C PRO A 64 43.36 49.01 17.48
N ASN A 65 42.31 48.27 17.28
CA ASN A 65 42.35 46.90 16.75
C ASN A 65 42.39 46.91 15.22
N LEU A 66 42.96 45.85 14.67
CA LEU A 66 42.99 45.62 13.22
C LEU A 66 41.74 44.85 12.79
N THR A 67 41.09 45.31 11.76
CA THR A 67 39.98 44.58 11.14
C THR A 67 40.45 43.98 9.81
N VAL A 68 40.15 42.68 9.62
CA VAL A 68 40.37 41.95 8.39
C VAL A 68 39.00 41.55 7.88
N ASP A 69 38.67 42.00 6.69
CA ASP A 69 37.44 41.63 5.97
C ASP A 69 37.84 40.73 4.81
N ILE A 70 37.19 39.57 4.70
CA ILE A 70 37.45 38.57 3.66
C ILE A 70 36.12 38.33 2.94
N GLU A 71 36.10 38.62 1.65
CA GLU A 71 34.90 38.52 0.84
C GLU A 71 34.79 37.17 0.13
N ASN A 72 33.52 36.74 -0.11
CA ASN A 72 33.13 35.59 -0.94
C ASN A 72 33.86 34.28 -0.54
N VAL A 73 33.87 33.96 0.74
CA VAL A 73 34.49 32.75 1.25
C VAL A 73 33.62 31.54 0.91
N LYS A 74 34.22 30.56 0.23
CA LYS A 74 33.57 29.32 -0.16
C LYS A 74 34.29 28.12 0.40
N ILE A 75 33.52 27.21 0.97
CA ILE A 75 33.99 25.90 1.45
C ILE A 75 33.21 24.84 0.69
N THR A 76 33.90 24.11 -0.19
CA THR A 76 33.29 23.08 -1.00
C THR A 76 33.77 21.71 -0.54
N ASN A 77 32.85 20.81 -0.22
CA ASN A 77 33.18 19.48 0.21
C ASN A 77 33.79 18.63 -0.92
N VAL A 78 34.61 17.66 -0.49
CA VAL A 78 35.12 16.56 -1.33
C VAL A 78 34.30 15.29 -1.07
N ALA A 79 34.63 14.21 -1.74
CA ALA A 79 33.95 12.92 -1.51
C ALA A 79 33.89 12.57 -0.01
N PRO A 80 32.74 12.07 0.52
CA PRO A 80 31.55 11.60 -0.20
C PRO A 80 30.52 12.70 -0.55
N PHE A 81 30.77 13.96 -0.21
CA PHE A 81 29.89 15.11 -0.46
C PHE A 81 30.39 15.96 -1.62
N GLU A 82 31.01 15.37 -2.64
CA GLU A 82 31.69 16.06 -3.73
C GLU A 82 30.81 17.12 -4.41
N GLY A 83 31.32 18.36 -4.47
CA GLY A 83 30.63 19.47 -5.10
C GLY A 83 29.56 20.16 -4.26
N VAL A 84 29.29 19.69 -3.02
CA VAL A 84 28.39 20.38 -2.10
C VAL A 84 29.10 21.59 -1.49
N GLU A 85 28.53 22.78 -1.64
CA GLU A 85 28.99 23.96 -0.90
C GLU A 85 28.56 23.82 0.57
N LEU A 86 29.49 23.47 1.47
CA LEU A 86 29.26 23.46 2.91
C LEU A 86 28.98 24.87 3.42
N ALA A 87 29.76 25.86 2.99
CA ALA A 87 29.56 27.25 3.34
C ALA A 87 29.90 28.18 2.18
N ASN A 88 29.08 29.22 2.03
CA ASN A 88 29.31 30.32 1.11
C ASN A 88 28.98 31.61 1.85
N ILE A 89 30.03 32.38 2.22
CA ILE A 89 29.90 33.52 3.11
C ILE A 89 30.31 34.77 2.32
N ALA A 90 29.39 35.74 2.26
CA ALA A 90 29.64 36.94 1.48
C ALA A 90 30.82 37.76 2.04
N GLU A 91 30.89 37.85 3.37
CA GLU A 91 31.98 38.56 4.06
C GLU A 91 32.24 37.94 5.44
N ILE A 92 33.49 37.70 5.78
CA ILE A 92 33.96 37.36 7.11
C ILE A 92 34.74 38.59 7.62
N THR A 93 34.22 39.20 8.66
CA THR A 93 34.90 40.31 9.37
C THR A 93 35.57 39.77 10.63
N THR A 94 36.87 39.99 10.78
CA THR A 94 37.60 39.56 11.94
C THR A 94 38.33 40.76 12.55
N THR A 95 38.15 41.01 13.87
CA THR A 95 38.84 42.07 14.59
C THR A 95 39.91 41.47 15.48
N VAL A 96 41.16 41.85 15.27
CA VAL A 96 42.33 41.31 15.94
C VAL A 96 42.99 42.40 16.81
N ASP A 97 43.41 42.08 18.03
CA ASP A 97 44.21 42.97 18.86
C ASP A 97 45.56 43.24 18.21
N ILE A 98 45.83 44.50 17.86
CA ILE A 98 47.10 44.85 17.17
C ILE A 98 48.32 44.47 17.97
N LYS A 99 48.23 44.48 19.32
CA LYS A 99 49.37 44.11 20.19
C LYS A 99 49.66 42.62 20.10
N SER A 100 48.64 41.79 19.90
CA SER A 100 48.82 40.33 19.78
C SER A 100 49.59 39.92 18.52
N LEU A 101 49.59 40.75 17.49
CA LEU A 101 50.40 40.50 16.27
C LEU A 101 51.92 40.48 16.50
N PHE A 102 52.38 41.03 17.66
CA PHE A 102 53.78 41.05 18.08
C PHE A 102 54.09 40.00 19.17
N GLY A 103 53.11 39.18 19.53
CA GLY A 103 53.22 38.09 20.51
C GLY A 103 53.20 36.72 19.84
N ASP A 104 53.28 35.67 20.69
CA ASP A 104 53.28 34.27 20.23
C ASP A 104 51.89 33.77 19.81
N ARG A 105 50.83 34.53 20.12
CA ARG A 105 49.43 34.19 19.79
C ARG A 105 48.66 35.37 19.23
N ILE A 106 47.87 35.17 18.20
CA ILE A 106 46.95 36.18 17.66
C ILE A 106 45.68 36.19 18.50
N ASP A 107 45.29 37.35 18.99
CA ASP A 107 44.14 37.55 19.86
C ASP A 107 42.96 38.12 19.01
N ILE A 108 42.04 37.26 18.62
CA ILE A 108 40.85 37.60 17.85
C ILE A 108 39.79 38.09 18.83
N LYS A 109 39.39 39.35 18.73
CA LYS A 109 38.40 39.98 19.62
C LYS A 109 36.96 39.83 19.13
N ARG A 110 36.76 39.87 17.81
CA ARG A 110 35.44 39.82 17.20
C ARG A 110 35.50 39.06 15.89
N ILE A 111 34.42 38.30 15.61
CA ILE A 111 34.21 37.61 14.35
C ILE A 111 32.76 37.86 13.88
N GLY A 112 32.62 38.30 12.66
CA GLY A 112 31.31 38.49 12.02
C GLY A 112 31.21 37.71 10.71
N LEU A 113 30.07 37.15 10.48
CA LEU A 113 29.71 36.48 9.24
C LEU A 113 28.52 37.22 8.61
N VAL A 114 28.73 37.82 7.43
CA VAL A 114 27.70 38.55 6.70
C VAL A 114 27.16 37.69 5.57
N ARG A 115 25.86 37.47 5.55
CA ARG A 115 25.15 36.64 4.58
C ARG A 115 25.75 35.26 4.37
N PRO A 116 26.07 34.53 5.46
CA PRO A 116 26.55 33.17 5.33
C PRO A 116 25.41 32.27 4.82
N ARG A 117 25.73 31.40 3.86
CA ARG A 117 24.87 30.28 3.42
C ARG A 117 25.57 29.01 3.81
N ILE A 118 25.03 28.29 4.77
CA ILE A 118 25.63 27.09 5.34
C ILE A 118 24.69 25.89 5.04
N ASN A 119 25.25 24.84 4.41
CA ASN A 119 24.52 23.60 4.08
C ASN A 119 25.15 22.43 4.80
N VAL A 120 24.56 22.05 5.89
CA VAL A 120 24.95 20.94 6.74
C VAL A 120 24.21 19.69 6.28
N ARG A 121 24.93 18.58 6.04
CA ARG A 121 24.33 17.30 5.63
C ARG A 121 24.90 16.13 6.39
N VAL A 122 24.00 15.20 6.76
CA VAL A 122 24.34 13.90 7.34
C VAL A 122 23.75 12.81 6.42
N LEU A 123 24.57 11.85 6.03
CA LEU A 123 24.15 10.71 5.23
C LEU A 123 23.41 9.67 6.08
N GLU A 124 22.72 8.74 5.45
CA GLU A 124 22.04 7.62 6.13
C GLU A 124 22.99 6.77 7.01
N ASP A 125 24.28 6.75 6.70
CA ASP A 125 25.31 6.04 7.47
C ASP A 125 25.93 6.88 8.61
N GLY A 126 25.41 8.10 8.85
CA GLY A 126 25.83 8.99 9.92
C GLY A 126 27.05 9.86 9.59
N ARG A 127 27.66 9.75 8.41
CA ARG A 127 28.76 10.64 8.01
C ARG A 127 28.26 12.04 7.76
N ALA A 128 28.98 13.02 8.28
CA ALA A 128 28.61 14.43 8.23
C ALA A 128 29.54 15.24 7.32
N ASN A 129 28.99 16.19 6.58
CA ASN A 129 29.75 17.00 5.64
C ASN A 129 30.59 18.11 6.30
N TRP A 130 30.38 18.37 7.57
CA TRP A 130 31.23 19.32 8.37
C TRP A 130 32.46 18.67 8.99
N ASP A 131 32.60 17.36 8.91
CA ASP A 131 33.82 16.66 9.32
C ASP A 131 34.89 16.79 8.24
N ILE A 132 35.45 18.01 8.16
CA ILE A 132 36.43 18.39 7.13
C ILE A 132 37.85 18.45 7.64
N ALA A 133 38.12 18.11 8.92
CA ALA A 133 39.48 18.05 9.44
C ALA A 133 40.25 16.85 8.88
N LYS A 134 41.47 17.04 8.41
CA LYS A 134 42.31 15.91 7.99
C LYS A 134 42.89 15.18 9.20
N ALA A 135 42.84 13.86 9.18
CA ALA A 135 43.26 12.99 10.28
C ALA A 135 44.73 13.20 10.70
N ASP A 136 45.60 13.63 9.80
CA ASP A 136 47.01 13.91 10.10
C ASP A 136 47.23 15.19 10.92
N SER A 137 46.25 16.09 10.99
CA SER A 137 46.25 17.29 11.82
C SER A 137 45.88 17.02 13.29
N LEU A 138 45.30 15.85 13.58
CA LEU A 138 44.90 15.39 14.91
C LEU A 138 45.96 14.46 15.54
N ALA A 139 46.96 14.00 14.78
CA ALA A 139 48.01 13.08 15.25
C ALA A 139 49.28 13.79 15.78
N ALA A 140 49.22 15.04 16.22
CA ALA A 140 50.31 15.70 16.89
C ALA A 140 50.17 15.59 18.40
N GLU A 141 50.82 14.53 18.95
CA GLU A 141 51.22 14.35 20.35
C GLU A 141 50.13 14.10 21.41
N GLU A 142 49.87 12.83 21.66
CA GLU A 142 49.54 12.34 23.00
C GLU A 142 50.65 12.70 23.96
N SER A 143 50.56 13.86 24.61
CA SER A 143 51.20 14.12 25.89
C SER A 143 50.11 14.23 26.93
N PRO A 144 50.11 13.38 27.99
CA PRO A 144 49.07 13.40 29.01
C PRO A 144 49.41 14.47 30.06
N SER A 145 49.19 15.72 29.77
CA SER A 145 49.04 16.80 30.77
C SER A 145 48.59 18.09 30.09
N ASP A 146 47.50 18.61 30.58
CA ASP A 146 46.81 19.84 30.22
C ASP A 146 45.75 19.72 29.11
N THR A 147 44.64 19.09 29.45
CA THR A 147 43.31 19.31 28.84
C THR A 147 42.72 20.65 29.30
N ALA A 148 43.49 21.71 29.24
CA ALA A 148 43.00 23.05 29.44
C ALA A 148 43.24 23.86 28.16
N SER A 149 42.12 24.19 27.49
CA SER A 149 41.97 25.24 26.51
C SER A 149 42.58 25.08 25.10
N ALA A 150 41.96 24.27 24.26
CA ALA A 150 42.04 24.45 22.80
C ALA A 150 41.36 25.77 22.33
N PHE A 151 40.64 26.49 23.19
CA PHE A 151 39.85 27.69 22.88
C PHE A 151 40.24 28.94 23.66
N ASN A 152 41.51 29.19 23.83
CA ASN A 152 41.89 30.48 24.35
C ASN A 152 42.10 31.52 23.23
N ILE A 153 41.05 31.74 22.45
CA ILE A 153 40.93 32.85 21.51
C ILE A 153 40.44 34.06 22.30
N GLY A 154 41.03 35.21 22.16
CA GLY A 154 40.63 36.44 22.87
C GLY A 154 39.27 36.98 22.48
N LEU A 155 38.39 36.10 21.98
CA LEU A 155 37.07 36.44 21.46
C LEU A 155 36.16 37.04 22.54
N ARG A 156 35.52 38.16 22.19
CA ARG A 156 34.60 38.89 23.05
C ARG A 156 33.20 39.01 22.47
N GLU A 157 33.11 38.98 21.15
CA GLU A 157 31.88 39.16 20.42
C GLU A 157 31.93 38.42 19.08
N TYR A 158 30.83 37.77 18.72
CA TYR A 158 30.65 37.26 17.38
C TYR A 158 29.23 37.55 16.91
N TRP A 159 29.03 37.60 15.57
CA TRP A 159 27.71 37.83 15.01
C TRP A 159 27.57 37.18 13.62
N ILE A 160 26.34 36.89 13.31
CA ILE A 160 25.86 36.49 11.98
C ILE A 160 24.82 37.52 11.55
N GLU A 161 24.90 37.99 10.34
CA GLU A 161 23.96 38.94 9.74
C GLU A 161 23.40 38.37 8.47
N ASP A 162 22.03 38.32 8.34
CA ASP A 162 21.28 37.82 7.19
C ASP A 162 21.74 36.42 6.73
N GLY A 163 21.91 35.51 7.67
CA GLY A 163 22.38 34.14 7.45
C GLY A 163 21.32 33.23 6.88
N ARG A 164 21.77 32.19 6.16
CA ARG A 164 20.95 31.02 5.82
C ARG A 164 21.66 29.75 6.29
N LEU A 165 20.92 28.92 7.03
CA LEU A 165 21.38 27.60 7.46
C LEU A 165 20.40 26.55 6.94
N THR A 166 20.91 25.52 6.27
CA THR A 166 20.16 24.29 5.97
C THR A 166 20.86 23.14 6.69
N TYR A 167 20.15 22.40 7.50
CA TYR A 167 20.57 21.17 8.15
C TYR A 167 19.71 20.03 7.62
N ASP A 168 20.31 19.03 6.99
CA ASP A 168 19.63 17.91 6.33
C ASP A 168 20.26 16.60 6.82
N ASP A 169 19.53 15.88 7.67
CA ASP A 169 19.97 14.63 8.30
C ASP A 169 19.15 13.46 7.80
N ALA A 170 19.69 12.76 6.81
CA ALA A 170 19.04 11.60 6.22
C ALA A 170 18.95 10.40 7.18
N SER A 171 19.84 10.30 8.18
CA SER A 171 19.82 9.20 9.15
C SER A 171 18.65 9.28 10.12
N MET A 172 18.15 10.51 10.34
CA MET A 172 17.04 10.80 11.25
C MET A 172 15.76 11.21 10.51
N GLY A 173 15.82 11.41 9.18
CA GLY A 173 14.70 12.01 8.43
C GLY A 173 14.39 13.45 8.87
N PHE A 174 15.39 14.20 9.33
CA PHE A 174 15.24 15.54 9.89
C PHE A 174 15.82 16.60 8.96
N THR A 175 15.03 17.62 8.63
CA THR A 175 15.51 18.79 7.88
C THR A 175 15.11 20.07 8.61
N MET A 176 16.06 21.00 8.75
CA MET A 176 15.82 22.34 9.29
C MET A 176 16.41 23.39 8.35
N GLU A 177 15.63 24.41 8.06
CA GLU A 177 16.06 25.55 7.27
C GLU A 177 15.82 26.85 8.04
N LEU A 178 16.82 27.68 8.12
CA LEU A 178 16.78 29.02 8.70
C LEU A 178 17.09 30.06 7.63
N PHE A 179 16.27 31.08 7.49
CA PHE A 179 16.48 32.20 6.58
C PHE A 179 16.37 33.53 7.34
N GLY A 180 17.20 34.48 6.96
CA GLY A 180 17.29 35.74 7.66
C GLY A 180 17.74 35.52 9.10
N LEU A 181 18.81 34.72 9.28
CA LEU A 181 19.39 34.45 10.59
C LEU A 181 20.29 35.61 10.99
N ASP A 182 19.85 36.38 11.95
CA ASP A 182 20.65 37.36 12.68
C ASP A 182 20.98 36.78 14.06
N HIS A 183 22.27 36.67 14.37
CA HIS A 183 22.70 36.14 15.64
C HIS A 183 23.87 36.97 16.21
N LYS A 184 23.81 37.29 17.49
CA LYS A 184 24.85 37.98 18.18
C LYS A 184 25.18 37.29 19.50
N GLY A 185 26.43 37.02 19.68
CA GLY A 185 26.97 36.49 20.96
C GLY A 185 28.07 37.33 21.51
N SER A 186 28.07 37.53 22.82
CA SER A 186 29.13 38.25 23.55
C SER A 186 29.48 37.55 24.85
N GLY A 187 30.79 37.40 25.10
CA GLY A 187 31.32 36.75 26.30
C GLY A 187 32.83 36.84 26.36
N ASP A 188 33.41 36.43 27.47
CA ASP A 188 34.87 36.38 27.64
C ASP A 188 35.39 34.97 27.40
N PHE A 189 35.59 34.60 26.17
CA PHE A 189 36.10 33.29 25.76
C PHE A 189 37.57 33.02 26.20
N THR A 190 38.22 33.97 26.88
CA THR A 190 39.52 33.72 27.49
C THR A 190 39.45 33.05 28.85
N GLN A 191 38.25 32.96 29.40
CA GLN A 191 37.97 32.35 30.70
C GLN A 191 37.34 30.97 30.51
N ASP A 192 37.69 30.04 31.35
CA ASP A 192 37.07 28.72 31.41
C ASP A 192 35.60 28.78 31.86
N LEU A 193 35.28 29.78 32.65
CA LEU A 193 33.98 30.09 33.21
C LEU A 193 33.57 31.49 32.80
N PHE A 194 32.53 31.67 32.02
CA PHE A 194 32.01 32.98 31.61
C PHE A 194 30.54 32.94 31.28
N THR A 195 29.90 34.08 31.25
CA THR A 195 28.53 34.20 30.75
C THR A 195 28.56 34.63 29.29
N LEU A 196 27.97 33.81 28.41
CA LEU A 196 27.74 34.14 27.02
C LEU A 196 26.32 34.70 26.88
N LYS A 197 26.22 35.92 26.42
CA LYS A 197 24.94 36.59 26.12
C LYS A 197 24.64 36.44 24.64
N THR A 198 23.49 35.90 24.29
CA THR A 198 23.11 35.71 22.90
C THR A 198 21.73 36.32 22.59
N GLU A 199 21.66 36.92 21.41
CA GLU A 199 20.40 37.30 20.78
C GLU A 199 20.35 36.66 19.38
N THR A 200 19.27 35.98 19.05
CA THR A 200 19.07 35.29 17.78
C THR A 200 17.70 35.71 17.24
N GLU A 201 17.69 36.20 16.03
CA GLU A 201 16.46 36.46 15.26
C GLU A 201 16.51 35.61 13.99
N VAL A 202 15.43 34.94 13.65
CA VAL A 202 15.28 34.15 12.41
C VAL A 202 13.96 34.53 11.77
N ASP A 203 14.02 35.13 10.60
CA ASP A 203 12.81 35.56 9.89
C ASP A 203 11.94 34.38 9.46
N THR A 204 12.57 33.29 9.05
CA THR A 204 11.86 32.09 8.61
C THR A 204 12.57 30.82 9.04
N THR A 205 11.89 30.04 9.86
CA THR A 205 12.30 28.69 10.27
C THR A 205 11.35 27.66 9.67
N ASN A 206 11.90 26.64 9.00
CA ASN A 206 11.19 25.45 8.57
C ASN A 206 11.79 24.23 9.26
N VAL A 207 10.96 23.33 9.75
CA VAL A 207 11.38 22.06 10.35
C VAL A 207 10.51 20.93 9.80
N LEU A 208 11.16 19.97 9.19
CA LEU A 208 10.59 18.71 8.69
C LEU A 208 11.18 17.55 9.49
N PHE A 209 10.35 16.65 9.99
CA PHE A 209 10.78 15.43 10.64
C PHE A 209 9.88 14.28 10.24
N ASP A 210 10.45 13.21 9.74
CA ASP A 210 9.74 12.01 9.23
C ASP A 210 8.58 12.35 8.27
N GLY A 211 8.85 13.25 7.32
CA GLY A 211 7.88 13.71 6.31
C GLY A 211 6.86 14.75 6.80
N VAL A 212 6.77 15.00 8.11
CA VAL A 212 5.83 15.96 8.71
C VAL A 212 6.49 17.32 8.89
N LYS A 213 5.85 18.40 8.41
CA LYS A 213 6.33 19.80 8.55
C LYS A 213 5.85 20.40 9.88
N TYR A 214 6.66 20.27 10.92
CA TYR A 214 6.34 20.80 12.26
C TYR A 214 6.38 22.32 12.33
N LEU A 215 7.34 22.97 11.66
CA LEU A 215 7.39 24.42 11.52
C LEU A 215 7.42 24.80 10.04
N LYS A 216 6.68 25.83 9.66
CA LYS A 216 6.68 26.38 8.31
C LYS A 216 6.59 27.90 8.34
N ASN A 217 7.60 28.55 7.77
CA ASN A 217 7.71 30.00 7.72
C ASN A 217 7.52 30.65 9.11
N THR A 218 8.10 30.02 10.13
CA THR A 218 7.95 30.44 11.52
C THR A 218 9.03 31.43 11.90
N LYS A 219 8.66 32.61 12.40
CA LYS A 219 9.61 33.56 12.97
C LYS A 219 10.05 33.07 14.35
N VAL A 220 11.36 33.14 14.64
CA VAL A 220 11.91 32.74 15.93
C VAL A 220 12.85 33.83 16.44
N ASP A 221 12.61 34.31 17.67
CA ASP A 221 13.47 35.24 18.39
C ASP A 221 13.89 34.58 19.71
N ILE A 222 15.19 34.48 19.98
CA ILE A 222 15.71 33.88 21.20
C ILE A 222 16.66 34.86 21.89
N LYS A 223 16.42 35.11 23.16
CA LYS A 223 17.38 35.79 24.06
C LYS A 223 17.81 34.80 25.11
N ALA A 224 19.12 34.53 25.17
CA ALA A 224 19.66 33.53 26.05
C ALA A 224 20.96 33.98 26.70
N ASP A 225 20.97 34.00 28.03
CA ASP A 225 22.19 34.14 28.84
C ASP A 225 22.62 32.73 29.25
N LEU A 226 23.81 32.31 28.81
CA LEU A 226 24.40 31.00 29.08
C LEU A 226 25.64 31.13 29.97
N ASP A 227 25.59 30.52 31.14
CA ASP A 227 26.85 30.34 31.91
C ASP A 227 27.58 29.14 31.32
N MET A 228 28.72 29.44 30.74
CA MET A 228 29.62 28.53 30.05
C MET A 228 30.65 27.98 31.05
N ASP A 229 30.67 26.68 31.25
CA ASP A 229 31.68 25.94 31.97
C ASP A 229 32.40 25.01 30.99
N MET A 230 33.44 25.55 30.35
CA MET A 230 34.14 24.88 29.25
C MET A 230 34.89 23.62 29.71
N PRO A 231 35.56 23.59 30.89
CA PRO A 231 36.21 22.38 31.41
C PRO A 231 35.24 21.20 31.59
N ASN A 232 33.99 21.46 31.97
CA ASN A 232 32.97 20.44 32.15
C ASN A 232 32.01 20.32 30.96
N MET A 233 32.24 21.09 29.88
CA MET A 233 31.36 21.21 28.74
C MET A 233 29.89 21.39 29.15
N LYS A 234 29.67 22.25 30.19
CA LYS A 234 28.35 22.48 30.76
C LYS A 234 27.89 23.91 30.48
N PHE A 235 26.67 23.99 29.95
CA PHE A 235 26.02 25.23 29.54
C PHE A 235 24.73 25.42 30.31
N THR A 236 24.69 26.46 31.18
CA THR A 236 23.55 26.72 32.03
C THR A 236 22.76 27.91 31.50
N PHE A 237 21.51 27.71 31.24
CA PHE A 237 20.54 28.69 30.78
C PHE A 237 19.91 29.39 31.98
N LYS A 238 19.82 30.72 31.97
CA LYS A 238 19.21 31.49 33.07
C LYS A 238 18.26 32.54 32.49
N GLU A 239 17.03 32.55 32.93
CA GLU A 239 16.04 33.58 32.60
C GLU A 239 15.88 33.78 31.07
N ASN A 240 15.92 32.67 30.30
CA ASN A 240 15.95 32.72 28.87
C ASN A 240 14.51 32.74 28.29
N GLU A 241 14.36 33.39 27.19
CA GLU A 241 13.07 33.53 26.51
C GLU A 241 13.23 33.25 25.00
N ALA A 242 12.37 32.41 24.47
CA ALA A 242 12.21 32.21 23.05
C ALA A 242 10.80 32.65 22.62
N THR A 243 10.73 33.47 21.60
CA THR A 243 9.46 33.84 20.96
C THR A 243 9.37 33.10 19.65
N ILE A 244 8.38 32.22 19.52
CA ILE A 244 8.12 31.43 18.32
C ILE A 244 6.81 31.95 17.71
N ASN A 245 6.89 32.73 16.65
CA ASN A 245 5.82 33.58 16.15
C ASN A 245 5.25 34.49 17.26
N GLN A 246 4.14 34.08 17.89
CA GLN A 246 3.50 34.82 18.97
C GLN A 246 3.59 34.11 20.32
N LEU A 247 4.09 32.88 20.37
CA LEU A 247 4.24 32.13 21.61
C LEU A 247 5.55 32.51 22.31
N VAL A 248 5.43 33.04 23.51
CA VAL A 248 6.57 33.32 24.38
C VAL A 248 6.82 32.14 25.31
N LEU A 249 7.99 31.51 25.18
CA LEU A 249 8.44 30.33 25.93
C LEU A 249 9.65 30.71 26.79
N GLY A 250 9.48 30.73 28.09
CA GLY A 250 10.60 30.80 29.03
C GLY A 250 11.24 29.41 29.14
N PHE A 251 12.57 29.34 29.21
CA PHE A 251 13.30 28.09 29.45
C PHE A 251 14.52 28.33 30.33
N ASP A 252 14.78 27.36 31.22
CA ASP A 252 15.85 27.40 32.18
C ASP A 252 16.46 26.01 32.32
N GLY A 253 17.66 25.95 32.86
CA GLY A 253 18.32 24.66 33.12
C GLY A 253 19.73 24.62 32.61
N TRP A 254 20.21 23.43 32.28
CA TRP A 254 21.56 23.22 31.79
C TRP A 254 21.65 21.98 30.88
N VAL A 255 22.66 22.01 30.02
CA VAL A 255 23.15 20.85 29.24
C VAL A 255 24.63 20.70 29.50
N ALA A 256 25.09 19.46 29.67
CA ALA A 256 26.51 19.12 29.76
C ALA A 256 26.84 17.95 28.84
N MET A 257 28.02 17.99 28.23
CA MET A 257 28.52 16.98 27.30
C MET A 257 29.87 16.46 27.76
N PRO A 258 29.91 15.64 28.86
CA PRO A 258 31.18 15.15 29.44
C PRO A 258 31.76 13.93 28.69
N GLY A 259 31.76 13.94 27.38
CA GLY A 259 32.16 12.84 26.48
C GLY A 259 31.07 12.57 25.45
N ASP A 260 30.73 11.31 25.25
CA ASP A 260 29.67 10.90 24.29
C ASP A 260 28.25 11.04 24.87
N ASP A 261 28.13 11.23 26.19
CA ASP A 261 26.88 11.43 26.90
C ASP A 261 26.42 12.89 26.83
N ILE A 262 25.12 13.12 26.81
CA ILE A 262 24.51 14.44 26.96
C ILE A 262 23.66 14.43 28.24
N ASP A 263 24.18 15.06 29.27
CA ASP A 263 23.45 15.29 30.52
C ASP A 263 22.63 16.59 30.43
N MET A 264 21.40 16.58 30.87
CA MET A 264 20.53 17.76 30.80
C MET A 264 19.56 17.85 31.97
N ASP A 265 19.22 19.09 32.31
CA ASP A 265 18.07 19.41 33.18
C ASP A 265 17.50 20.74 32.68
N ILE A 266 16.50 20.62 31.78
CA ILE A 266 15.91 21.77 31.10
C ILE A 266 14.45 21.82 31.49
N THR A 267 13.98 22.97 31.85
CA THR A 267 12.55 23.25 32.07
C THR A 267 12.07 24.32 31.11
N TRP A 268 10.84 24.21 30.66
CA TRP A 268 10.19 25.26 29.85
C TRP A 268 8.80 25.59 30.36
N ASN A 269 8.41 26.82 30.17
CA ASN A 269 7.08 27.28 30.55
C ASN A 269 6.63 28.42 29.60
N ALA A 270 5.60 28.14 28.82
CA ALA A 270 4.82 29.21 28.19
C ALA A 270 3.77 29.66 29.20
N LYS A 271 3.91 30.88 29.71
CA LYS A 271 2.92 31.50 30.59
C LYS A 271 1.53 31.37 29.96
N LYS A 272 0.47 31.15 30.77
CA LYS A 272 -0.89 31.07 30.26
C LYS A 272 -1.19 32.25 29.34
N SER A 273 -1.14 31.96 28.06
CA SER A 273 -1.26 32.89 26.96
C SER A 273 -2.61 32.75 26.30
N ASP A 274 -2.94 33.66 25.40
CA ASP A 274 -4.14 33.50 24.57
C ASP A 274 -4.02 32.21 23.72
N LEU A 275 -5.04 31.38 23.71
CA LEU A 275 -5.07 30.13 22.94
C LEU A 275 -4.76 30.35 21.45
N GLY A 276 -5.13 31.53 20.92
CA GLY A 276 -4.84 31.91 19.53
C GLY A 276 -3.35 31.93 19.16
N MET A 277 -2.47 32.13 20.12
CA MET A 277 -1.03 32.09 19.88
C MET A 277 -0.52 30.69 19.49
N LEU A 278 -1.19 29.64 19.96
CA LEU A 278 -0.85 28.27 19.62
C LEU A 278 -1.15 27.92 18.17
N LEU A 279 -2.06 28.65 17.50
CA LEU A 279 -2.33 28.49 16.06
C LEU A 279 -1.08 28.66 15.20
N SER A 280 -0.21 29.55 15.62
CA SER A 280 1.04 29.82 14.90
C SER A 280 2.04 28.65 14.91
N LEU A 281 1.79 27.64 15.76
CA LEU A 281 2.61 26.43 15.88
C LEU A 281 1.96 25.21 15.23
N VAL A 282 0.74 25.35 14.69
CA VAL A 282 0.07 24.23 14.01
C VAL A 282 0.85 23.87 12.74
N PRO A 283 1.20 22.59 12.55
CA PRO A 283 1.90 22.15 11.35
C PRO A 283 1.20 22.60 10.06
N ALA A 284 1.99 22.92 9.05
CA ALA A 284 1.51 23.56 7.82
C ALA A 284 0.44 22.75 7.07
N GLU A 285 0.44 21.43 7.24
CA GLU A 285 -0.57 20.53 6.66
C GLU A 285 -1.97 20.84 7.18
N PHE A 286 -2.08 21.26 8.43
CA PHE A 286 -3.35 21.63 9.07
C PHE A 286 -3.59 23.14 9.10
N ALA A 287 -2.58 23.96 8.79
CA ALA A 287 -2.66 25.41 8.92
C ALA A 287 -3.54 26.07 7.83
N THR A 288 -3.69 25.44 6.65
CA THR A 288 -4.55 25.93 5.57
C THR A 288 -6.01 25.96 5.99
N ASP A 289 -6.45 24.95 6.72
CA ASP A 289 -7.83 24.80 7.18
C ASP A 289 -8.16 25.71 8.36
N LEU A 290 -7.10 26.26 9.01
CA LEU A 290 -7.23 27.15 10.15
C LEU A 290 -7.07 28.64 9.81
N LYS A 291 -6.94 28.98 8.53
CA LYS A 291 -6.74 30.35 8.10
C LYS A 291 -7.92 31.25 8.49
N GLY A 292 -7.61 32.27 9.27
CA GLY A 292 -8.62 33.27 9.75
C GLY A 292 -9.47 32.77 10.92
N VAL A 293 -9.22 31.59 11.47
CA VAL A 293 -9.90 31.10 12.68
C VAL A 293 -9.62 32.04 13.86
N GLN A 294 -10.68 32.45 14.54
CA GLN A 294 -10.59 33.23 15.77
C GLN A 294 -10.53 32.28 16.97
N MET A 295 -9.46 32.37 17.74
CA MET A 295 -9.36 31.66 19.01
C MET A 295 -9.32 32.61 20.19
N SER A 296 -9.84 32.16 21.30
CA SER A 296 -9.75 32.82 22.60
C SER A 296 -9.77 31.81 23.73
N GLY A 297 -9.45 32.25 24.94
CA GLY A 297 -9.26 31.39 26.09
C GLY A 297 -7.81 31.39 26.51
N LYS A 298 -7.50 30.66 27.56
CA LYS A 298 -6.10 30.57 28.08
C LYS A 298 -5.56 29.19 27.86
N ALA A 299 -4.33 29.11 27.32
CA ALA A 299 -3.58 27.90 27.19
C ALA A 299 -2.22 27.99 27.88
N GLY A 300 -1.86 26.97 28.61
CA GLY A 300 -0.56 26.77 29.21
C GLY A 300 0.15 25.59 28.58
N PHE A 301 1.48 25.74 28.40
CA PHE A 301 2.36 24.71 27.90
C PHE A 301 3.64 24.71 28.72
N SER A 302 3.90 23.66 29.47
CA SER A 302 5.07 23.58 30.32
C SER A 302 5.63 22.14 30.38
N GLY A 303 6.87 22.02 30.79
CA GLY A 303 7.48 20.72 30.94
C GLY A 303 8.93 20.78 31.35
N PHE A 304 9.55 19.61 31.36
CA PHE A 304 10.98 19.46 31.58
C PHE A 304 11.53 18.27 30.81
N VAL A 305 12.84 18.29 30.55
CA VAL A 305 13.65 17.13 30.16
C VAL A 305 14.82 17.06 31.12
N LYS A 306 15.07 15.92 31.77
CA LYS A 306 16.06 15.73 32.78
C LYS A 306 16.70 14.36 32.77
N GLY A 307 18.03 14.28 32.74
CA GLY A 307 18.78 13.04 32.78
C GLY A 307 19.83 12.98 31.68
N THR A 308 20.38 11.80 31.46
CA THR A 308 21.39 11.51 30.45
C THR A 308 20.76 10.97 29.19
N TYR A 309 21.12 11.52 28.05
CA TYR A 309 20.85 11.00 26.72
C TYR A 309 22.10 10.32 26.17
N ASN A 310 21.99 9.05 25.79
CA ASN A 310 23.02 8.29 25.08
C ASN A 310 22.35 7.11 24.34
N ASP A 311 23.15 6.23 23.71
CA ASP A 311 22.65 5.07 22.94
C ASP A 311 21.73 4.13 23.73
N THR A 312 21.81 4.14 25.06
CA THR A 312 21.09 3.21 25.93
C THR A 312 20.04 3.88 26.82
N ASN A 313 20.14 5.18 27.02
CA ASN A 313 19.30 5.92 27.96
C ASN A 313 18.63 7.13 27.30
N MET A 314 17.35 7.29 27.57
CA MET A 314 16.60 8.50 27.28
C MET A 314 16.43 9.34 28.55
N PRO A 315 16.54 10.65 28.50
CA PRO A 315 16.25 11.49 29.66
C PRO A 315 14.77 11.39 30.06
N GLY A 316 14.49 11.59 31.33
CA GLY A 316 13.11 11.74 31.79
C GLY A 316 12.50 13.03 31.26
N PHE A 317 11.22 13.05 30.99
CA PHE A 317 10.53 14.24 30.54
C PHE A 317 9.12 14.36 31.08
N SER A 318 8.64 15.58 31.14
CA SER A 318 7.24 15.86 31.42
C SER A 318 6.72 16.91 30.46
N LEU A 319 5.51 16.73 29.99
CA LEU A 319 4.75 17.70 29.20
C LEU A 319 3.41 17.92 29.86
N VAL A 320 3.09 19.18 30.14
CA VAL A 320 1.79 19.60 30.65
C VAL A 320 1.17 20.57 29.67
N VAL A 321 -0.05 20.23 29.23
CA VAL A 321 -0.87 21.11 28.39
C VAL A 321 -2.18 21.36 29.13
N ASP A 322 -2.46 22.62 29.42
CA ASP A 322 -3.72 23.04 30.02
C ASP A 322 -4.42 24.06 29.11
N VAL A 323 -5.70 23.86 28.86
CA VAL A 323 -6.58 24.81 28.18
C VAL A 323 -7.77 25.10 29.08
N ASP A 324 -8.04 26.37 29.30
CA ASP A 324 -9.09 26.84 30.20
C ASP A 324 -10.02 27.76 29.45
N ASN A 325 -11.29 27.37 29.37
CA ASN A 325 -12.35 28.09 28.71
C ASN A 325 -11.98 28.54 27.28
N GLY A 326 -11.42 27.58 26.55
CA GLY A 326 -11.05 27.76 25.14
C GLY A 326 -12.30 27.92 24.26
N ARG A 327 -12.15 28.76 23.24
CA ARG A 327 -13.14 28.93 22.20
C ARG A 327 -12.42 29.06 20.86
N PHE A 328 -12.96 28.44 19.83
CA PHE A 328 -12.54 28.75 18.46
C PHE A 328 -13.73 28.92 17.53
N LYS A 329 -13.56 29.77 16.52
CA LYS A 329 -14.60 30.08 15.53
C LYS A 329 -13.97 30.32 14.17
N TYR A 330 -14.47 29.65 13.15
CA TYR A 330 -14.16 29.99 11.76
C TYR A 330 -14.84 31.32 11.37
N PRO A 331 -14.19 32.17 10.56
CA PRO A 331 -14.69 33.52 10.23
C PRO A 331 -16.09 33.51 9.64
N ASP A 332 -16.34 32.59 8.72
CA ASP A 332 -17.56 32.53 7.90
C ASP A 332 -18.66 31.64 8.52
N LEU A 333 -18.40 31.05 9.70
CA LEU A 333 -19.38 30.18 10.35
C LEU A 333 -20.15 30.89 11.46
N PRO A 334 -21.46 30.59 11.61
CA PRO A 334 -22.32 31.32 12.55
C PRO A 334 -22.05 30.97 14.02
N ALA A 335 -21.59 29.75 14.31
CA ALA A 335 -21.34 29.26 15.67
C ALA A 335 -19.86 29.03 15.96
N SER A 336 -19.54 28.77 17.20
CA SER A 336 -18.18 28.48 17.71
C SER A 336 -18.15 27.16 18.42
N VAL A 337 -16.96 26.58 18.55
CA VAL A 337 -16.67 25.57 19.57
C VAL A 337 -16.29 26.30 20.84
N GLU A 338 -16.96 26.00 21.93
CA GLU A 338 -16.86 26.70 23.20
C GLU A 338 -16.58 25.74 24.35
N ASP A 339 -16.32 26.31 25.53
CA ASP A 339 -16.07 25.53 26.77
C ASP A 339 -14.98 24.47 26.55
N ILE A 340 -13.93 24.82 25.79
CA ILE A 340 -12.81 23.89 25.57
C ILE A 340 -11.94 23.86 26.81
N TYR A 341 -11.86 22.68 27.41
CA TYR A 341 -10.99 22.38 28.56
C TYR A 341 -10.08 21.22 28.20
N VAL A 342 -8.80 21.37 28.47
CA VAL A 342 -7.78 20.31 28.36
C VAL A 342 -6.94 20.33 29.64
N ASP A 343 -6.80 19.20 30.29
CA ASP A 343 -5.83 18.97 31.37
C ASP A 343 -5.09 17.68 31.01
N LEU A 344 -3.95 17.84 30.33
CA LEU A 344 -3.12 16.74 29.83
C LEU A 344 -1.75 16.81 30.49
N LYS A 345 -1.29 15.69 31.01
CA LYS A 345 0.07 15.48 31.46
C LYS A 345 0.65 14.23 30.85
N VAL A 346 1.81 14.37 30.20
CA VAL A 346 2.64 13.24 29.78
C VAL A 346 3.90 13.27 30.64
N ASN A 347 4.28 12.15 31.21
CA ASN A 347 5.45 12.04 32.05
C ASN A 347 6.20 10.74 31.82
N SER A 348 7.50 10.83 31.60
CA SER A 348 8.41 9.69 31.54
C SER A 348 9.54 9.91 32.53
N PRO A 349 9.84 8.96 33.41
CA PRO A 349 10.96 9.07 34.34
C PRO A 349 12.33 8.94 33.67
N GLY A 350 12.38 8.58 32.38
CA GLY A 350 13.63 8.34 31.64
C GLY A 350 14.19 6.94 31.84
N GLY A 351 15.38 6.71 31.29
CA GLY A 351 16.06 5.42 31.24
C GLY A 351 15.78 4.68 29.93
N SER A 352 16.19 3.42 29.85
CA SER A 352 15.98 2.57 28.67
C SER A 352 14.53 2.04 28.54
N ASP A 353 13.74 2.22 29.58
CA ASP A 353 12.39 1.64 29.69
C ASP A 353 11.30 2.71 29.48
N MET A 354 10.90 2.89 28.22
CA MET A 354 9.82 3.83 27.85
C MET A 354 8.43 3.40 28.34
N ASP A 355 8.27 2.16 28.85
CA ASP A 355 7.02 1.70 29.46
C ASP A 355 6.70 2.40 30.80
N LYS A 356 7.66 3.06 31.37
CA LYS A 356 7.40 3.89 32.56
C LYS A 356 6.70 5.21 32.23
N MET A 357 6.50 5.51 30.95
CA MET A 357 5.76 6.69 30.53
C MET A 357 4.28 6.57 30.94
N VAL A 358 3.74 7.70 31.39
CA VAL A 358 2.34 7.86 31.77
C VAL A 358 1.75 9.02 30.96
N VAL A 359 0.60 8.78 30.33
CA VAL A 359 -0.23 9.81 29.71
C VAL A 359 -1.50 9.96 30.56
N ASP A 360 -1.70 11.14 31.13
CA ASP A 360 -2.83 11.46 32.01
C ASP A 360 -3.62 12.64 31.41
N LEU A 361 -4.66 12.33 30.62
CA LEU A 361 -5.66 13.31 30.19
C LEU A 361 -6.80 13.28 31.23
N LYS A 362 -6.66 14.09 32.26
CA LYS A 362 -7.67 14.15 33.33
C LYS A 362 -8.99 14.67 32.84
N ARG A 363 -8.94 15.62 31.91
CA ARG A 363 -10.14 16.23 31.36
C ARG A 363 -9.87 16.71 29.95
N PHE A 364 -10.74 16.30 29.05
CA PHE A 364 -11.01 16.95 27.78
C PHE A 364 -12.51 17.27 27.74
N ALA A 365 -12.87 18.50 27.47
CA ALA A 365 -14.28 18.87 27.28
C ALA A 365 -14.37 19.95 26.21
N MET A 366 -15.45 19.92 25.45
CA MET A 366 -15.82 20.98 24.52
C MET A 366 -17.31 20.98 24.23
N LYS A 367 -17.83 22.09 23.74
CA LYS A 367 -19.18 22.20 23.17
C LYS A 367 -19.10 22.67 21.73
N MET A 368 -19.57 21.84 20.81
CA MET A 368 -19.73 22.19 19.39
C MET A 368 -21.20 22.60 19.15
N ALA A 369 -21.47 23.87 18.89
CA ALA A 369 -22.86 24.39 18.72
C ALA A 369 -23.82 23.84 19.81
N ASN A 370 -23.43 23.91 21.07
CA ASN A 370 -24.13 23.38 22.26
C ASN A 370 -24.10 21.84 22.44
N ASN A 371 -23.46 21.10 21.58
CA ASN A 371 -23.30 19.66 21.74
C ASN A 371 -22.08 19.34 22.61
N PRO A 372 -22.24 18.74 23.79
CA PRO A 372 -21.14 18.43 24.67
C PRO A 372 -20.36 17.19 24.20
N VAL A 373 -19.04 17.30 24.28
CA VAL A 373 -18.11 16.18 24.13
C VAL A 373 -17.16 16.21 25.32
N GLU A 374 -17.04 15.11 26.02
CA GLU A 374 -16.16 14.96 27.17
C GLU A 374 -15.32 13.68 27.03
N ALA A 375 -14.06 13.74 27.41
CA ALA A 375 -13.18 12.58 27.46
C ALA A 375 -12.20 12.68 28.63
N ARG A 376 -11.75 11.52 29.11
CA ARG A 376 -10.61 11.36 29.99
C ARG A 376 -9.82 10.12 29.61
N MET A 377 -8.53 10.09 29.88
CA MET A 377 -7.68 8.93 29.60
C MET A 377 -6.49 8.90 30.56
N TYR A 378 -6.23 7.73 31.11
CA TYR A 378 -5.01 7.44 31.84
C TYR A 378 -4.34 6.21 31.23
N LEU A 379 -3.15 6.39 30.66
CA LEU A 379 -2.42 5.36 29.92
C LEU A 379 -1.06 5.13 30.60
N THR A 380 -0.74 3.88 30.87
CA THR A 380 0.55 3.42 31.40
C THR A 380 1.08 2.27 30.55
N ARG A 381 2.38 2.04 30.58
CA ARG A 381 3.08 1.00 29.78
C ARG A 381 2.72 1.06 28.29
N PRO A 382 2.87 2.22 27.64
CA PRO A 382 2.33 2.45 26.30
C PRO A 382 2.98 1.62 25.19
N ILE A 383 4.14 1.03 25.44
CA ILE A 383 4.93 0.33 24.41
C ILE A 383 4.72 -1.19 24.48
N SER A 384 5.00 -1.82 25.66
CA SER A 384 4.98 -3.28 25.75
C SER A 384 3.60 -3.86 26.05
N ASP A 385 2.83 -3.17 26.91
CA ASP A 385 1.54 -3.64 27.38
C ASP A 385 0.65 -2.45 27.77
N PRO A 386 0.07 -1.73 26.78
CA PRO A 386 -0.76 -0.56 27.07
C PRO A 386 -1.86 -0.87 28.09
N ASN A 387 -1.80 -0.17 29.24
CA ASN A 387 -2.83 -0.25 30.26
C ASN A 387 -3.58 1.08 30.33
N ILE A 388 -4.80 1.06 29.85
CA ILE A 388 -5.65 2.22 29.62
C ILE A 388 -6.80 2.28 30.63
N ASP A 389 -7.16 3.48 31.06
CA ASP A 389 -8.44 3.81 31.70
C ASP A 389 -8.98 5.05 31.01
N ALA A 390 -9.92 4.87 30.09
CA ALA A 390 -10.45 5.93 29.26
C ALA A 390 -11.99 5.94 29.25
N GLU A 391 -12.56 7.14 29.10
CA GLU A 391 -13.98 7.35 29.00
C GLU A 391 -14.25 8.48 28.02
N VAL A 392 -15.23 8.28 27.11
CA VAL A 392 -15.70 9.27 26.17
C VAL A 392 -17.22 9.37 26.24
N ARG A 393 -17.72 10.57 26.37
CA ARG A 393 -19.15 10.90 26.29
C ARG A 393 -19.37 12.01 25.27
N ALA A 394 -20.29 11.79 24.37
CA ALA A 394 -20.65 12.78 23.36
C ALA A 394 -22.14 12.69 23.02
N LYS A 395 -22.78 13.87 22.89
CA LYS A 395 -24.13 13.98 22.34
C LYS A 395 -24.11 15.09 21.30
N VAL A 396 -24.19 14.69 20.02
CA VAL A 396 -23.94 15.59 18.91
C VAL A 396 -25.11 15.54 17.94
N ASP A 397 -25.75 16.67 17.73
CA ASP A 397 -26.59 16.93 16.56
C ASP A 397 -25.68 17.26 15.37
N LEU A 398 -25.57 16.29 14.46
CA LEU A 398 -24.66 16.36 13.31
C LEU A 398 -25.01 17.52 12.36
N ALA A 399 -26.27 17.92 12.31
CA ALA A 399 -26.69 19.08 11.51
C ALA A 399 -26.06 20.39 12.00
N SER A 400 -25.70 20.44 13.27
CA SER A 400 -25.07 21.61 13.88
C SER A 400 -23.58 21.72 13.57
N ILE A 401 -22.91 20.63 13.14
CA ILE A 401 -21.46 20.61 12.89
C ILE A 401 -21.07 21.64 11.84
N LYS A 402 -21.84 21.76 10.76
CA LYS A 402 -21.60 22.77 9.70
C LYS A 402 -21.67 24.23 10.18
N THR A 403 -22.18 24.47 11.37
CA THR A 403 -22.21 25.80 11.96
C THR A 403 -20.91 26.15 12.68
N VAL A 404 -20.07 25.18 13.00
CA VAL A 404 -18.81 25.31 13.76
C VAL A 404 -17.57 24.81 13.02
N VAL A 405 -17.74 23.94 12.01
CA VAL A 405 -16.65 23.38 11.19
C VAL A 405 -16.96 23.69 9.72
N PRO A 406 -16.00 24.22 8.93
CA PRO A 406 -16.19 24.40 7.50
C PRO A 406 -16.38 23.04 6.81
N MET A 407 -17.44 22.94 6.05
CA MET A 407 -17.72 21.80 5.20
C MET A 407 -17.60 22.23 3.74
N PRO A 408 -17.19 21.34 2.83
CA PRO A 408 -17.19 21.61 1.41
C PRO A 408 -18.56 22.12 0.94
N ALA A 409 -18.55 22.99 -0.08
CA ALA A 409 -19.78 23.50 -0.66
C ALA A 409 -20.63 22.34 -1.23
N GLY A 410 -21.91 22.30 -0.90
CA GLY A 410 -22.79 21.19 -1.31
C GLY A 410 -22.96 20.09 -0.28
N ASP A 411 -22.07 20.02 0.74
CA ASP A 411 -22.18 19.05 1.81
C ASP A 411 -23.35 19.35 2.76
N ASP A 412 -24.17 18.36 3.02
CA ASP A 412 -25.24 18.42 4.02
C ASP A 412 -25.19 17.18 4.93
N LEU A 413 -25.00 17.39 6.22
CA LEU A 413 -24.91 16.36 7.24
C LEU A 413 -26.01 16.57 8.28
N LYS A 414 -26.77 15.52 8.61
CA LYS A 414 -27.84 15.51 9.61
C LYS A 414 -27.75 14.26 10.46
N GLY A 415 -28.44 14.22 11.58
CA GLY A 415 -28.57 13.08 12.48
C GLY A 415 -28.11 13.38 13.88
N ASN A 416 -28.27 12.40 14.77
CA ASN A 416 -27.90 12.51 16.17
C ASN A 416 -26.95 11.38 16.56
N LEU A 417 -25.79 11.75 17.12
CA LEU A 417 -24.81 10.84 17.70
C LEU A 417 -24.90 10.90 19.23
N ASP A 418 -25.06 9.75 19.87
CA ASP A 418 -24.94 9.57 21.32
C ASP A 418 -23.89 8.49 21.59
N ALA A 419 -22.80 8.86 22.24
CA ALA A 419 -21.71 7.99 22.60
C ALA A 419 -21.43 8.08 24.11
N ASP A 420 -21.36 6.93 24.76
CA ASP A 420 -20.91 6.78 26.15
C ASP A 420 -20.10 5.48 26.20
N VAL A 421 -18.78 5.60 26.17
CA VAL A 421 -17.86 4.47 26.06
C VAL A 421 -16.80 4.55 27.15
N ARG A 422 -16.58 3.44 27.83
CA ARG A 422 -15.54 3.28 28.84
C ARG A 422 -14.67 2.07 28.54
N VAL A 423 -13.36 2.27 28.65
CA VAL A 423 -12.36 1.22 28.44
C VAL A 423 -11.37 1.26 29.60
N LYS A 424 -11.09 0.12 30.23
CA LYS A 424 -10.13 0.04 31.34
C LYS A 424 -9.50 -1.35 31.42
N GLY A 425 -8.18 -1.41 31.38
CA GLY A 425 -7.39 -2.64 31.55
C GLY A 425 -6.11 -2.65 30.76
N ALA A 426 -5.37 -3.73 30.85
CA ALA A 426 -4.12 -3.94 30.12
C ALA A 426 -4.38 -4.74 28.85
N MET A 427 -3.60 -4.44 27.79
CA MET A 427 -3.72 -5.14 26.51
C MET A 427 -3.41 -6.63 26.64
N SER A 428 -2.43 -6.99 27.48
CA SER A 428 -2.11 -8.39 27.80
C SER A 428 -3.26 -9.18 28.40
N ASP A 429 -4.22 -8.50 29.06
CA ASP A 429 -5.42 -9.18 29.59
C ASP A 429 -6.37 -9.57 28.45
N ILE A 430 -6.47 -8.74 27.41
CA ILE A 430 -7.24 -9.06 26.20
C ILE A 430 -6.55 -10.19 25.41
N GLU A 431 -5.23 -10.10 25.23
CA GLU A 431 -4.45 -11.12 24.51
C GLU A 431 -4.53 -12.50 25.17
N ALA A 432 -4.52 -12.50 26.48
CA ALA A 432 -4.65 -13.72 27.28
C ALA A 432 -6.11 -14.14 27.56
N GLN A 433 -7.08 -13.43 26.93
CA GLN A 433 -8.52 -13.66 27.10
C GLN A 433 -8.99 -13.57 28.58
N ARG A 434 -8.29 -12.77 29.37
CA ARG A 434 -8.66 -12.49 30.79
C ARG A 434 -9.64 -11.32 30.85
N TYR A 435 -10.80 -11.47 30.19
CA TYR A 435 -11.80 -10.42 30.05
C TYR A 435 -12.39 -9.90 31.36
N GLU A 436 -12.29 -10.66 32.43
CA GLU A 436 -12.70 -10.26 33.78
C GLU A 436 -11.82 -9.13 34.36
N LYS A 437 -10.62 -8.93 33.82
CA LYS A 437 -9.69 -7.87 34.21
C LYS A 437 -9.75 -6.64 33.30
N PHE A 438 -10.45 -6.75 32.19
CA PHE A 438 -10.59 -5.68 31.23
C PHE A 438 -12.05 -5.24 31.13
N THR A 439 -12.30 -3.95 31.29
CA THR A 439 -13.60 -3.32 31.06
C THR A 439 -13.61 -2.66 29.69
N ALA A 440 -14.58 -2.99 28.87
CA ALA A 440 -14.94 -2.23 27.69
C ALA A 440 -16.46 -2.26 27.63
N ASP A 441 -17.10 -1.22 28.09
CA ASP A 441 -18.53 -1.11 28.13
C ASP A 441 -18.98 0.24 27.58
N GLY A 442 -20.20 0.28 27.09
CA GLY A 442 -20.78 1.49 26.57
C GLY A 442 -21.61 1.29 25.34
N LYS A 443 -22.04 2.41 24.78
CA LYS A 443 -22.90 2.47 23.58
C LYS A 443 -22.45 3.57 22.66
N LEU A 444 -22.58 3.30 21.36
CA LEU A 444 -22.56 4.32 20.34
C LEU A 444 -23.83 4.19 19.51
N ILE A 445 -24.63 5.23 19.49
CA ILE A 445 -25.92 5.27 18.81
C ILE A 445 -25.91 6.42 17.82
N LEU A 446 -26.22 6.10 16.56
CA LEU A 446 -26.36 7.09 15.51
C LEU A 446 -27.76 6.96 14.92
N LEU A 447 -28.52 8.04 14.92
CA LEU A 447 -29.91 8.06 14.48
C LEU A 447 -30.14 9.13 13.43
N GLY A 448 -30.85 8.75 12.36
CA GLY A 448 -31.30 9.67 11.32
C GLY A 448 -30.17 10.42 10.64
N MET A 449 -28.97 9.82 10.53
CA MET A 449 -27.87 10.42 9.80
C MET A 449 -28.19 10.43 8.30
N ALA A 450 -28.01 11.58 7.69
CA ALA A 450 -28.02 11.75 6.25
C ALA A 450 -26.83 12.61 5.86
N TYR A 451 -26.02 12.09 4.96
CA TYR A 451 -24.87 12.79 4.41
C TYR A 451 -24.97 12.87 2.89
N LYS A 452 -24.92 14.08 2.38
CA LYS A 452 -24.85 14.39 0.95
C LYS A 452 -23.61 15.26 0.73
N SER A 453 -22.86 14.97 -0.33
CA SER A 453 -21.69 15.73 -0.76
C SER A 453 -21.62 15.73 -2.28
N ASP A 454 -21.07 16.81 -2.86
CA ASP A 454 -20.82 16.88 -4.30
C ASP A 454 -19.65 15.95 -4.72
N SER A 455 -18.84 15.50 -3.76
CA SER A 455 -17.79 14.50 -3.96
C SER A 455 -18.30 13.05 -3.91
N LEU A 456 -19.54 12.83 -3.45
CA LEU A 456 -20.17 11.52 -3.41
C LEU A 456 -21.17 11.39 -4.56
N ALA A 457 -21.05 10.33 -5.33
CA ALA A 457 -22.01 10.04 -6.39
C ALA A 457 -23.46 9.89 -5.86
N PHE A 458 -23.60 9.42 -4.61
CA PHE A 458 -24.90 9.17 -3.99
C PHE A 458 -24.93 9.56 -2.50
N PRO A 459 -26.08 10.01 -2.01
CA PRO A 459 -26.24 10.32 -0.59
C PRO A 459 -26.17 9.04 0.26
N ILE A 460 -25.60 9.17 1.45
CA ILE A 460 -25.55 8.11 2.48
C ILE A 460 -26.57 8.42 3.56
N GLY A 461 -27.42 7.46 3.89
CA GLY A 461 -28.37 7.52 4.98
C GLY A 461 -28.14 6.44 6.02
N ILE A 462 -28.23 6.78 7.30
CA ILE A 462 -28.27 5.81 8.40
C ILE A 462 -29.48 6.16 9.27
N ASN A 463 -30.54 5.36 9.10
CA ASN A 463 -31.77 5.50 9.91
C ASN A 463 -31.45 5.20 11.37
N SER A 464 -30.70 4.12 11.59
CA SER A 464 -30.22 3.75 12.92
C SER A 464 -28.95 2.90 12.86
N LEU A 465 -28.06 3.16 13.81
CA LEU A 465 -26.88 2.33 14.07
C LEU A 465 -26.70 2.26 15.58
N TYR A 466 -26.53 1.02 16.08
CA TYR A 466 -26.32 0.75 17.48
C TYR A 466 -25.08 -0.14 17.65
N PHE A 467 -24.08 0.38 18.32
CA PHE A 467 -22.95 -0.39 18.80
C PHE A 467 -22.98 -0.56 20.32
N ASP A 468 -22.80 -1.80 20.76
CA ASP A 468 -22.55 -2.15 22.16
C ASP A 468 -21.09 -2.62 22.32
N PHE A 469 -20.41 -2.05 23.28
CA PHE A 469 -19.01 -2.35 23.57
C PHE A 469 -18.91 -3.47 24.62
N SER A 470 -18.02 -4.40 24.38
CA SER A 470 -17.63 -5.48 25.28
C SER A 470 -16.12 -5.68 25.21
N PRO A 471 -15.44 -6.14 26.27
CA PRO A 471 -14.01 -6.45 26.20
C PRO A 471 -13.66 -7.49 25.13
N GLN A 472 -14.59 -8.38 24.82
CA GLN A 472 -14.39 -9.48 23.88
C GLN A 472 -14.67 -9.07 22.43
N TYR A 473 -15.64 -8.17 22.25
CA TYR A 473 -16.11 -7.80 20.91
C TYR A 473 -16.83 -6.45 20.92
N LEU A 474 -16.85 -5.83 19.80
CA LEU A 474 -17.72 -4.70 19.49
C LEU A 474 -18.93 -5.23 18.68
N ALA A 475 -20.11 -5.19 19.29
CA ALA A 475 -21.32 -5.69 18.66
C ALA A 475 -22.07 -4.59 17.90
N LEU A 476 -22.25 -4.77 16.60
CA LEU A 476 -23.24 -4.08 15.81
C LEU A 476 -24.60 -4.76 16.02
N THR A 477 -25.38 -4.27 16.99
CA THR A 477 -26.64 -4.90 17.36
C THR A 477 -27.74 -4.60 16.35
N SER A 478 -27.67 -3.45 15.70
CA SER A 478 -28.54 -3.08 14.58
C SER A 478 -27.91 -1.99 13.73
N PHE A 479 -28.01 -2.16 12.44
CA PHE A 479 -27.75 -1.15 11.43
C PHE A 479 -28.89 -1.15 10.44
N ASP A 480 -29.44 0.01 10.15
CA ASP A 480 -30.41 0.27 9.08
C ASP A 480 -29.96 1.55 8.35
N GLY A 481 -29.59 1.42 7.08
CA GLY A 481 -29.03 2.51 6.31
C GLY A 481 -29.28 2.36 4.80
N SER A 482 -28.85 3.37 4.05
CA SER A 482 -28.95 3.41 2.59
C SER A 482 -27.76 4.10 1.95
N VAL A 483 -27.41 3.67 0.74
CA VAL A 483 -26.47 4.35 -0.15
C VAL A 483 -27.18 4.46 -1.51
N GLY A 484 -27.44 5.68 -1.95
CA GLY A 484 -28.25 5.90 -3.16
C GLY A 484 -29.62 5.23 -3.05
N SER A 485 -29.92 4.35 -4.00
CA SER A 485 -31.18 3.58 -4.01
C SER A 485 -31.10 2.27 -3.21
N SER A 486 -29.92 1.90 -2.73
CA SER A 486 -29.66 0.67 -1.98
C SER A 486 -30.02 0.83 -0.51
N ASN A 487 -30.78 -0.11 0.06
CA ASN A 487 -31.05 -0.17 1.49
C ASN A 487 -30.33 -1.36 2.11
N ILE A 488 -29.73 -1.14 3.27
CA ILE A 488 -28.88 -2.14 3.94
C ILE A 488 -29.29 -2.25 5.39
N GLN A 489 -29.58 -3.44 5.84
CA GLN A 489 -29.70 -3.78 7.24
C GLN A 489 -28.57 -4.74 7.60
N ALA A 490 -27.93 -4.51 8.74
CA ALA A 490 -26.83 -5.33 9.17
C ALA A 490 -26.81 -5.52 10.68
N LYS A 491 -26.28 -6.64 11.11
CA LYS A 491 -25.91 -6.93 12.50
C LYS A 491 -24.65 -7.79 12.48
N GLY A 492 -23.90 -7.77 13.56
CA GLY A 492 -22.68 -8.56 13.62
C GLY A 492 -21.78 -8.13 14.75
N ARG A 493 -20.55 -8.53 14.67
CA ARG A 493 -19.55 -8.17 15.67
C ARG A 493 -18.13 -8.18 15.09
N MET A 494 -17.28 -7.41 15.70
CA MET A 494 -15.83 -7.41 15.53
C MET A 494 -15.21 -8.03 16.80
N ASP A 495 -14.46 -9.13 16.64
CA ASP A 495 -14.04 -9.96 17.78
C ASP A 495 -12.72 -9.51 18.44
N ASN A 496 -11.91 -8.70 17.74
CA ASN A 496 -10.61 -8.25 18.25
C ASN A 496 -10.36 -6.75 18.03
N TYR A 497 -11.42 -5.96 18.03
CA TYR A 497 -11.37 -4.54 17.70
C TYR A 497 -10.35 -3.73 18.52
N LEU A 498 -10.12 -4.11 19.81
CA LEU A 498 -9.11 -3.48 20.66
C LEU A 498 -7.69 -3.84 20.23
N GLN A 499 -7.43 -5.07 19.79
CA GLN A 499 -6.13 -5.48 19.27
C GLN A 499 -5.84 -4.83 17.91
N TRP A 500 -6.85 -4.77 17.05
CA TRP A 500 -6.76 -4.08 15.79
C TRP A 500 -6.42 -2.59 15.98
N TRP A 501 -7.13 -1.91 16.87
CA TRP A 501 -6.93 -0.47 17.11
C TRP A 501 -5.60 -0.16 17.80
N LEU A 502 -5.15 -1.00 18.76
CA LEU A 502 -3.96 -0.71 19.58
C LEU A 502 -2.66 -1.34 19.05
N LYS A 503 -2.72 -2.36 18.18
CA LYS A 503 -1.56 -3.14 17.73
C LYS A 503 -1.51 -3.39 16.23
N ASP A 504 -2.36 -2.77 15.46
CA ASP A 504 -2.44 -2.95 14.00
C ASP A 504 -2.52 -4.44 13.58
N SER A 505 -3.25 -5.24 14.37
CA SER A 505 -3.53 -6.64 14.01
C SER A 505 -4.72 -6.70 13.04
N ALA A 506 -4.83 -7.77 12.26
CA ALA A 506 -5.97 -7.92 11.36
C ALA A 506 -7.30 -7.88 12.12
N LEU A 507 -8.28 -7.09 11.64
CA LEU A 507 -9.61 -6.99 12.22
C LEU A 507 -10.41 -8.26 11.94
N VAL A 508 -10.79 -8.98 12.99
CA VAL A 508 -11.60 -10.20 12.87
C VAL A 508 -13.06 -9.87 13.17
N GLY A 509 -13.97 -10.31 12.29
CA GLY A 509 -15.38 -10.05 12.53
C GLY A 509 -16.33 -10.93 11.71
N SER A 510 -17.61 -10.87 12.10
CA SER A 510 -18.68 -11.54 11.38
C SER A 510 -19.92 -10.67 11.31
N PHE A 511 -20.56 -10.61 10.13
CA PHE A 511 -21.73 -9.77 9.87
C PHE A 511 -22.77 -10.52 9.08
N ASP A 512 -24.04 -10.28 9.44
CA ASP A 512 -25.23 -10.66 8.67
C ASP A 512 -25.77 -9.39 8.00
N LEU A 513 -25.85 -9.41 6.69
CA LEU A 513 -26.33 -8.33 5.87
C LEU A 513 -27.65 -8.73 5.20
N GLN A 514 -28.63 -7.86 5.27
CA GLN A 514 -29.91 -7.99 4.57
C GLN A 514 -30.20 -6.72 3.79
N ALA A 515 -30.77 -6.87 2.60
CA ALA A 515 -31.20 -5.77 1.78
C ALA A 515 -32.44 -6.16 0.95
N ASP A 516 -33.36 -5.21 0.77
CA ASP A 516 -34.44 -5.42 -0.20
C ASP A 516 -33.94 -5.13 -1.61
N LYS A 517 -33.17 -4.04 -1.76
CA LYS A 517 -32.57 -3.64 -3.03
C LYS A 517 -31.11 -3.23 -2.80
N PHE A 518 -30.22 -3.67 -3.71
CA PHE A 518 -28.81 -3.33 -3.71
C PHE A 518 -28.34 -3.06 -5.14
N ASP A 519 -28.04 -1.81 -5.46
CA ASP A 519 -27.59 -1.38 -6.78
C ASP A 519 -26.06 -1.31 -6.82
N LEU A 520 -25.43 -2.33 -7.41
CA LEU A 520 -23.97 -2.38 -7.52
C LEU A 520 -23.42 -1.30 -8.46
N ASN A 521 -24.19 -0.85 -9.44
CA ASN A 521 -23.75 0.19 -10.36
C ASN A 521 -23.49 1.53 -9.62
N GLU A 522 -24.31 1.82 -8.61
CA GLU A 522 -24.11 3.00 -7.75
C GLU A 522 -22.80 2.93 -6.94
N LEU A 523 -22.37 1.73 -6.55
CA LEU A 523 -21.12 1.57 -5.79
C LEU A 523 -19.88 1.53 -6.67
N MET A 524 -20.01 1.06 -7.90
CA MET A 524 -18.90 0.88 -8.84
C MET A 524 -18.67 2.09 -9.76
N GLY A 525 -19.69 2.93 -9.94
CA GLY A 525 -19.66 4.14 -10.78
C GLY A 525 -19.25 5.42 -10.04
N ALA A 526 -18.77 5.35 -8.80
CA ALA A 526 -18.34 6.52 -8.01
C ALA A 526 -16.89 6.93 -8.39
N GLU A 527 -16.62 7.20 -9.67
CA GLU A 527 -15.42 7.92 -10.07
C GLU A 527 -15.63 9.44 -9.91
N GLU A 528 -14.52 10.13 -9.56
CA GLU A 528 -14.47 11.58 -9.38
C GLU A 528 -15.14 12.32 -10.55
N PRO A 529 -15.88 13.42 -10.30
CA PRO A 529 -16.44 14.24 -11.36
C PRO A 529 -15.29 14.73 -12.24
N ALA A 530 -15.30 14.31 -13.50
CA ALA A 530 -14.32 14.70 -14.50
C ALA A 530 -14.21 16.22 -14.54
N SER A 531 -13.00 16.75 -14.33
CA SER A 531 -12.68 18.16 -14.59
C SER A 531 -13.09 18.52 -16.01
N GLU A 532 -13.84 19.59 -16.18
CA GLU A 532 -14.31 20.12 -17.46
C GLU A 532 -13.15 20.24 -18.44
N GLY A 533 -13.09 19.40 -19.49
CA GLY A 533 -12.14 19.54 -20.58
C GLY A 533 -11.70 18.29 -21.32
N GLY A 534 -12.12 17.08 -20.95
CA GLY A 534 -11.77 15.84 -21.64
C GLY A 534 -12.90 15.32 -22.51
N SER A 535 -12.61 14.93 -23.76
CA SER A 535 -13.51 14.20 -24.67
C SER A 535 -14.14 13.03 -23.96
N ALA A 536 -15.42 12.82 -24.18
CA ALA A 536 -16.16 11.66 -23.72
C ALA A 536 -15.42 10.36 -24.10
N ALA A 537 -14.64 9.84 -23.17
CA ALA A 537 -14.14 8.47 -23.19
C ALA A 537 -15.19 7.59 -22.50
N ASP A 538 -15.35 6.42 -23.02
CA ASP A 538 -16.32 5.38 -22.63
C ASP A 538 -16.28 5.17 -21.08
N THR A 539 -17.32 5.66 -20.38
CA THR A 539 -17.36 5.76 -18.91
C THR A 539 -17.87 4.48 -18.24
N THR A 540 -17.65 3.31 -18.84
CA THR A 540 -18.14 2.02 -18.33
C THR A 540 -17.02 1.03 -17.95
N GLN A 541 -15.77 1.47 -17.83
CA GLN A 541 -14.68 0.56 -17.46
C GLN A 541 -14.54 0.48 -15.93
N MET A 542 -14.67 -0.72 -15.40
CA MET A 542 -14.42 -1.01 -13.98
C MET A 542 -12.93 -0.86 -13.66
N SER A 543 -12.61 -0.38 -12.46
CA SER A 543 -11.25 -0.41 -11.90
C SER A 543 -11.08 -1.60 -10.97
N VAL A 544 -9.82 -2.01 -10.75
CA VAL A 544 -9.49 -3.10 -9.81
C VAL A 544 -9.96 -2.75 -8.40
N ILE A 545 -10.74 -3.63 -7.79
CA ILE A 545 -11.19 -3.50 -6.40
C ILE A 545 -10.13 -4.12 -5.50
N GLU A 546 -9.33 -3.27 -4.87
CA GLU A 546 -8.28 -3.72 -3.96
C GLU A 546 -8.88 -4.29 -2.67
N VAL A 547 -8.44 -5.49 -2.29
CA VAL A 547 -8.88 -6.17 -1.06
C VAL A 547 -7.87 -5.90 0.05
N PRO A 548 -8.29 -5.34 1.21
CA PRO A 548 -7.39 -5.05 2.32
C PRO A 548 -6.68 -6.31 2.87
N ASP A 549 -5.46 -6.13 3.34
CA ASP A 549 -4.65 -7.20 3.96
C ASP A 549 -4.86 -7.36 5.47
N ASN A 550 -5.38 -6.30 6.12
CA ASN A 550 -5.50 -6.21 7.57
C ASN A 550 -6.91 -6.55 8.10
N VAL A 551 -7.64 -7.40 7.41
CA VAL A 551 -8.99 -7.85 7.82
C VAL A 551 -9.16 -9.36 7.69
N ASP A 552 -9.99 -9.96 8.56
CA ASP A 552 -10.55 -11.31 8.47
C ASP A 552 -12.06 -11.21 8.77
N LEU A 553 -12.84 -10.88 7.75
CA LEU A 553 -14.26 -10.59 7.88
C LEU A 553 -15.11 -11.67 7.21
N ARG A 554 -16.04 -12.24 7.95
CA ARG A 554 -17.04 -13.18 7.42
C ARG A 554 -18.38 -12.49 7.32
N LEU A 555 -18.94 -12.44 6.13
CA LEU A 555 -20.23 -11.85 5.88
C LEU A 555 -21.19 -12.93 5.40
N THR A 556 -22.39 -12.96 5.96
CA THR A 556 -23.54 -13.65 5.38
C THR A 556 -24.47 -12.60 4.79
N MET A 557 -25.02 -12.86 3.62
CA MET A 557 -25.89 -11.91 2.94
C MET A 557 -27.19 -12.55 2.47
N ALA A 558 -28.26 -11.77 2.54
CA ALA A 558 -29.56 -12.08 1.97
C ALA A 558 -30.13 -10.81 1.34
N VAL A 559 -30.14 -10.72 0.03
CA VAL A 559 -30.59 -9.56 -0.74
C VAL A 559 -31.70 -9.99 -1.70
N LYS A 560 -32.86 -9.32 -1.63
CA LYS A 560 -33.99 -9.70 -2.49
C LYS A 560 -33.71 -9.36 -3.94
N GLU A 561 -33.11 -8.20 -4.21
CA GLU A 561 -32.81 -7.70 -5.55
C GLU A 561 -31.45 -7.03 -5.57
N VAL A 562 -30.58 -7.49 -6.46
CA VAL A 562 -29.32 -6.83 -6.79
C VAL A 562 -29.37 -6.40 -8.25
N LYS A 563 -29.05 -5.14 -8.51
CA LYS A 563 -28.85 -4.63 -9.87
C LYS A 563 -27.36 -4.55 -10.15
N TYR A 564 -26.94 -5.16 -11.26
CA TYR A 564 -25.55 -5.15 -11.72
C TYR A 564 -25.54 -4.96 -13.24
N ASP A 565 -24.98 -3.85 -13.71
CA ASP A 565 -25.11 -3.39 -15.08
C ASP A 565 -26.60 -3.30 -15.49
N GLU A 566 -27.02 -3.88 -16.58
CA GLU A 566 -28.43 -3.99 -16.97
C GLU A 566 -29.11 -5.26 -16.40
N MET A 567 -28.36 -6.09 -15.66
CA MET A 567 -28.85 -7.35 -15.10
C MET A 567 -29.54 -7.17 -13.75
N GLN A 568 -30.62 -7.87 -13.55
CA GLN A 568 -31.34 -7.97 -12.29
C GLN A 568 -31.17 -9.37 -11.68
N LEU A 569 -30.46 -9.44 -10.55
CA LEU A 569 -30.30 -10.68 -9.79
C LEU A 569 -31.30 -10.67 -8.65
N THR A 570 -32.00 -11.75 -8.44
CA THR A 570 -33.02 -11.87 -7.38
C THR A 570 -32.68 -13.00 -6.42
N ASN A 571 -33.17 -12.88 -5.16
CA ASN A 571 -32.93 -13.85 -4.08
C ASN A 571 -31.44 -14.16 -3.86
N VAL A 572 -30.61 -13.13 -3.88
CA VAL A 572 -29.17 -13.27 -3.66
C VAL A 572 -28.89 -13.65 -2.21
N SER A 573 -28.15 -14.70 -2.02
CA SER A 573 -27.75 -15.17 -0.67
C SER A 573 -26.40 -15.87 -0.73
N GLY A 574 -25.71 -15.94 0.41
CA GLY A 574 -24.41 -16.61 0.49
C GLY A 574 -23.51 -16.01 1.55
N GLY A 575 -22.25 -16.42 1.53
CA GLY A 575 -21.21 -15.90 2.40
C GLY A 575 -20.04 -15.29 1.62
N LEU A 576 -19.44 -14.29 2.23
CA LEU A 576 -18.15 -13.74 1.80
C LEU A 576 -17.17 -13.89 2.95
N HIS A 577 -15.93 -14.23 2.63
CA HIS A 577 -14.83 -14.19 3.58
C HIS A 577 -13.71 -13.33 2.99
N VAL A 578 -13.51 -12.17 3.60
CA VAL A 578 -12.49 -11.19 3.18
C VAL A 578 -11.28 -11.36 4.09
N HIS A 579 -10.14 -11.76 3.54
CA HIS A 579 -8.91 -11.99 4.31
C HIS A 579 -7.69 -12.00 3.39
N ASP A 580 -6.52 -11.64 3.89
CA ASP A 580 -5.24 -11.78 3.21
C ASP A 580 -5.22 -11.28 1.75
N GLN A 581 -5.81 -10.10 1.50
CA GLN A 581 -5.98 -9.53 0.15
C GLN A 581 -6.82 -10.42 -0.79
N ARG A 582 -7.74 -11.19 -0.23
CA ARG A 582 -8.61 -12.11 -0.96
C ARG A 582 -10.05 -12.04 -0.45
N VAL A 583 -11.00 -12.14 -1.37
CA VAL A 583 -12.42 -12.37 -1.08
C VAL A 583 -12.79 -13.77 -1.53
N ASP A 584 -13.16 -14.64 -0.60
CA ASP A 584 -13.73 -15.94 -0.89
C ASP A 584 -15.27 -15.89 -0.88
N LEU A 585 -15.87 -16.35 -1.96
CA LEU A 585 -17.30 -16.54 -2.15
C LEU A 585 -17.68 -17.92 -1.65
N LYS A 586 -18.65 -17.99 -0.74
CA LYS A 586 -19.10 -19.25 -0.16
C LYS A 586 -20.57 -19.47 -0.39
N ASP A 587 -20.88 -20.47 -1.20
CA ASP A 587 -22.27 -20.86 -1.49
C ASP A 587 -23.16 -19.68 -1.96
N VAL A 588 -22.62 -18.75 -2.74
CA VAL A 588 -23.37 -17.62 -3.26
C VAL A 588 -24.39 -18.13 -4.26
N PHE A 589 -25.65 -17.78 -4.05
CA PHE A 589 -26.80 -18.18 -4.85
C PHE A 589 -27.62 -16.97 -5.28
N PHE A 590 -28.10 -16.96 -6.48
CA PHE A 590 -29.06 -15.98 -7.00
C PHE A 590 -29.82 -16.52 -8.22
N ASN A 591 -30.95 -15.89 -8.55
CA ASN A 591 -31.70 -16.14 -9.78
C ASN A 591 -31.42 -15.01 -10.77
N MET A 592 -31.24 -15.40 -12.03
CA MET A 592 -31.09 -14.49 -13.17
C MET A 592 -31.46 -15.24 -14.46
N PHE A 593 -31.83 -14.52 -15.53
CA PHE A 593 -32.08 -15.08 -16.86
C PHE A 593 -33.01 -16.29 -16.81
N GLN A 594 -34.10 -16.17 -16.02
CA GLN A 594 -35.12 -17.23 -15.82
C GLN A 594 -34.55 -18.54 -15.24
N GLY A 595 -33.39 -18.57 -14.74
CA GLY A 595 -32.72 -19.70 -14.10
C GLY A 595 -32.08 -19.35 -12.76
N SER A 596 -31.14 -20.15 -12.32
CA SER A 596 -30.43 -19.93 -11.06
C SER A 596 -28.91 -20.15 -11.22
N VAL A 597 -28.15 -19.43 -10.42
CA VAL A 597 -26.70 -19.47 -10.35
C VAL A 597 -26.31 -19.79 -8.93
N LYS A 598 -25.46 -20.80 -8.75
CA LYS A 598 -24.71 -21.03 -7.52
C LYS A 598 -23.23 -20.88 -7.83
N MET A 599 -22.51 -20.13 -7.02
CA MET A 599 -21.09 -19.91 -7.23
C MET A 599 -20.30 -19.96 -5.91
N ALA A 600 -19.05 -20.36 -6.02
CA ALA A 600 -18.07 -20.37 -4.94
C ALA A 600 -16.67 -20.17 -5.53
N GLY A 601 -15.71 -19.75 -4.72
CA GLY A 601 -14.33 -19.52 -5.16
C GLY A 601 -13.80 -18.22 -4.63
N GLY A 602 -12.85 -17.60 -5.29
CA GLY A 602 -12.24 -16.39 -4.74
C GLY A 602 -11.69 -15.42 -5.78
N TYR A 603 -11.46 -14.22 -5.31
CA TYR A 603 -10.83 -13.11 -6.01
C TYR A 603 -9.72 -12.56 -5.14
N GLY A 604 -8.50 -12.46 -5.66
CA GLY A 604 -7.31 -12.03 -4.94
C GLY A 604 -6.63 -10.83 -5.58
N THR A 605 -6.11 -9.92 -4.74
CA THR A 605 -5.41 -8.70 -5.15
C THR A 605 -4.02 -8.58 -4.55
N LYS A 606 -3.35 -9.72 -4.29
CA LYS A 606 -1.93 -9.70 -3.87
C LYS A 606 -1.03 -9.01 -4.90
N ASP A 607 -1.40 -9.11 -6.16
CA ASP A 607 -0.88 -8.32 -7.26
C ASP A 607 -2.03 -7.52 -7.86
N VAL A 608 -2.14 -6.24 -7.52
CA VAL A 608 -3.17 -5.33 -8.03
C VAL A 608 -3.08 -5.10 -9.55
N THR A 609 -1.93 -5.40 -10.16
CA THR A 609 -1.77 -5.27 -11.62
C THR A 609 -2.30 -6.48 -12.37
N LYS A 610 -2.47 -7.61 -11.68
CA LYS A 610 -2.94 -8.89 -12.21
C LYS A 610 -3.76 -9.64 -11.15
N PRO A 611 -4.93 -9.14 -10.80
CA PRO A 611 -5.79 -9.83 -9.84
C PRO A 611 -6.08 -11.26 -10.30
N ASP A 612 -6.02 -12.22 -9.38
CA ASP A 612 -6.32 -13.62 -9.67
C ASP A 612 -7.73 -13.99 -9.25
N PHE A 613 -8.30 -14.96 -9.94
CA PHE A 613 -9.57 -15.53 -9.53
C PHE A 613 -9.60 -17.05 -9.73
N ASP A 614 -10.36 -17.72 -8.87
CA ASP A 614 -10.73 -19.12 -9.01
C ASP A 614 -12.22 -19.28 -8.67
N LEU A 615 -13.02 -19.62 -9.63
CA LEU A 615 -14.48 -19.62 -9.50
C LEU A 615 -15.06 -20.98 -9.94
N ARG A 616 -16.09 -21.40 -9.22
CA ARG A 616 -16.91 -22.57 -9.54
C ARG A 616 -18.35 -22.12 -9.66
N TYR A 617 -18.97 -22.48 -10.75
CA TYR A 617 -20.35 -22.17 -11.04
C TYR A 617 -21.18 -23.45 -11.18
N ASP A 618 -22.39 -23.42 -10.65
CA ASP A 618 -23.48 -24.37 -10.97
C ASP A 618 -24.63 -23.53 -11.49
N LEU A 619 -24.78 -23.50 -12.82
CA LEU A 619 -25.79 -22.75 -13.54
C LEU A 619 -26.94 -23.68 -13.91
N LYS A 620 -28.17 -23.33 -13.59
CA LYS A 620 -29.35 -24.16 -13.87
C LYS A 620 -30.40 -23.40 -14.65
N ASP A 621 -30.76 -23.99 -15.76
CA ASP A 621 -31.91 -23.58 -16.62
C ASP A 621 -31.85 -22.10 -17.03
N LEU A 622 -30.64 -21.56 -17.27
CA LEU A 622 -30.48 -20.20 -17.77
C LEU A 622 -30.98 -20.09 -19.22
N ASP A 623 -31.65 -18.99 -19.52
CA ASP A 623 -32.03 -18.64 -20.87
C ASP A 623 -30.83 -18.24 -21.71
N ILE A 624 -30.65 -18.87 -22.89
CA ILE A 624 -29.48 -18.66 -23.75
C ILE A 624 -29.49 -17.24 -24.33
N GLU A 625 -30.66 -16.79 -24.83
CA GLU A 625 -30.80 -15.50 -25.49
C GLU A 625 -30.50 -14.34 -24.49
N GLU A 626 -31.07 -14.39 -23.29
CA GLU A 626 -30.82 -13.42 -22.25
C GLU A 626 -29.34 -13.47 -21.76
N THR A 627 -28.77 -14.66 -21.61
CA THR A 627 -27.36 -14.81 -21.20
C THR A 627 -26.43 -14.20 -22.23
N VAL A 628 -26.63 -14.46 -23.51
CA VAL A 628 -25.78 -13.93 -24.59
C VAL A 628 -25.97 -12.44 -24.78
N ALA A 629 -27.16 -11.89 -24.52
CA ALA A 629 -27.40 -10.46 -24.64
C ALA A 629 -26.61 -9.64 -23.58
N HIS A 630 -26.44 -10.16 -22.38
CA HIS A 630 -25.88 -9.42 -21.24
C HIS A 630 -24.48 -9.87 -20.82
N VAL A 631 -23.99 -11.02 -21.26
CA VAL A 631 -22.67 -11.55 -20.84
C VAL A 631 -21.74 -11.67 -22.05
N GLU A 632 -20.96 -10.61 -22.31
CA GLU A 632 -20.08 -10.54 -23.49
C GLU A 632 -19.06 -11.68 -23.53
N THR A 633 -18.54 -12.07 -22.36
CA THR A 633 -17.58 -13.19 -22.25
C THR A 633 -18.17 -14.49 -22.82
N VAL A 634 -19.46 -14.77 -22.63
CA VAL A 634 -20.14 -15.95 -23.20
C VAL A 634 -20.17 -15.86 -24.73
N GLN A 635 -20.34 -14.68 -25.28
CA GLN A 635 -20.31 -14.48 -26.74
C GLN A 635 -18.94 -14.80 -27.34
N LYS A 636 -17.87 -14.48 -26.63
CA LYS A 636 -16.48 -14.74 -27.04
C LYS A 636 -16.10 -16.22 -26.86
N MET A 637 -16.56 -16.84 -25.77
CA MET A 637 -16.21 -18.22 -25.42
C MET A 637 -17.05 -19.26 -26.16
N ALA A 638 -18.33 -18.99 -26.42
CA ALA A 638 -19.27 -19.92 -27.03
C ALA A 638 -20.10 -19.24 -28.14
N PRO A 639 -19.50 -18.88 -29.29
CA PRO A 639 -20.17 -18.11 -30.35
C PRO A 639 -21.43 -18.77 -30.93
N ILE A 640 -21.57 -20.09 -30.83
CA ILE A 640 -22.82 -20.83 -31.22
C ILE A 640 -24.04 -20.34 -30.43
N ALA A 641 -23.84 -19.85 -29.21
CA ALA A 641 -24.90 -19.37 -28.35
C ALA A 641 -25.65 -18.15 -28.95
N LYS A 642 -25.01 -17.36 -29.83
CA LYS A 642 -25.63 -16.24 -30.56
C LYS A 642 -26.79 -16.68 -31.48
N THR A 643 -26.78 -17.93 -31.90
CA THR A 643 -27.79 -18.53 -32.82
C THR A 643 -28.64 -19.57 -32.12
N ALA A 644 -28.46 -19.75 -30.82
CA ALA A 644 -29.14 -20.77 -30.03
C ALA A 644 -30.25 -20.15 -29.18
N LYS A 645 -31.41 -20.85 -29.11
CA LYS A 645 -32.58 -20.49 -28.31
C LYS A 645 -32.96 -21.63 -27.40
N GLY A 646 -33.29 -21.31 -26.14
CA GLY A 646 -33.69 -22.31 -25.16
C GLY A 646 -32.91 -22.14 -23.84
N LYS A 647 -32.82 -23.20 -23.08
CA LYS A 647 -32.20 -23.18 -21.76
C LYS A 647 -31.02 -24.13 -21.68
N PHE A 648 -30.01 -23.71 -20.88
CA PHE A 648 -28.84 -24.52 -20.59
C PHE A 648 -28.55 -24.58 -19.10
N SER A 649 -27.85 -25.63 -18.73
CA SER A 649 -27.26 -25.79 -17.40
C SER A 649 -25.83 -26.20 -17.56
N THR A 650 -24.95 -25.68 -16.71
CA THR A 650 -23.52 -26.08 -16.71
C THR A 650 -22.95 -26.04 -15.32
N ASP A 651 -22.14 -27.02 -14.99
CA ASP A 651 -21.16 -26.92 -13.92
C ASP A 651 -19.82 -26.49 -14.53
N LEU A 652 -19.23 -25.45 -14.00
CA LEU A 652 -17.99 -24.85 -14.51
C LEU A 652 -17.06 -24.51 -13.35
N SER A 653 -15.82 -24.98 -13.46
CA SER A 653 -14.71 -24.53 -12.60
C SER A 653 -13.69 -23.83 -13.49
N MET A 654 -13.31 -22.61 -13.14
CA MET A 654 -12.38 -21.81 -13.92
C MET A 654 -11.48 -20.98 -13.01
N GLN A 655 -10.27 -20.71 -13.46
CA GLN A 655 -9.30 -19.84 -12.82
C GLN A 655 -8.49 -19.08 -13.87
N GLY A 656 -8.02 -17.90 -13.51
CA GLY A 656 -7.25 -17.04 -14.39
C GLY A 656 -6.85 -15.75 -13.71
N VAL A 657 -6.39 -14.79 -14.50
CA VAL A 657 -6.11 -13.43 -14.06
C VAL A 657 -7.03 -12.43 -14.76
N LEU A 658 -7.26 -11.30 -14.11
CA LEU A 658 -8.02 -10.19 -14.67
C LEU A 658 -7.04 -9.08 -15.10
N ASP A 659 -7.47 -8.25 -16.02
CA ASP A 659 -6.77 -7.03 -16.38
C ASP A 659 -7.16 -5.84 -15.48
N GLN A 660 -6.66 -4.64 -15.79
CA GLN A 660 -6.95 -3.41 -15.06
C GLN A 660 -8.42 -2.96 -15.11
N HIS A 661 -9.21 -3.54 -16.02
CA HIS A 661 -10.63 -3.27 -16.21
C HIS A 661 -11.51 -4.40 -15.66
N MET A 662 -10.93 -5.35 -14.92
CA MET A 662 -11.59 -6.53 -14.38
C MET A 662 -12.07 -7.53 -15.45
N ASP A 663 -11.58 -7.41 -16.70
CA ASP A 663 -11.85 -8.37 -17.76
C ASP A 663 -10.92 -9.59 -17.64
N PRO A 664 -11.43 -10.82 -17.82
CA PRO A 664 -10.60 -12.01 -17.81
C PRO A 664 -9.60 -12.06 -18.96
N ASP A 665 -8.32 -12.21 -18.67
CA ASP A 665 -7.35 -12.57 -19.71
C ASP A 665 -7.65 -14.00 -20.19
N LEU A 666 -8.28 -14.11 -21.35
CA LEU A 666 -8.69 -15.39 -21.93
C LEU A 666 -7.53 -16.33 -22.22
N ASN A 667 -6.29 -15.82 -22.36
CA ASN A 667 -5.10 -16.67 -22.52
C ASN A 667 -4.65 -17.30 -21.21
N SER A 668 -4.91 -16.63 -20.08
CA SER A 668 -4.64 -17.17 -18.74
C SER A 668 -5.68 -18.20 -18.28
N LEU A 669 -6.82 -18.21 -18.94
CA LEU A 669 -7.99 -18.96 -18.49
C LEU A 669 -7.74 -20.46 -18.57
N THR A 670 -7.92 -21.11 -17.44
CA THR A 670 -7.92 -22.57 -17.32
C THR A 670 -9.17 -23.02 -16.57
N GLY A 671 -9.72 -24.14 -16.98
CA GLY A 671 -10.96 -24.62 -16.33
C GLY A 671 -11.62 -25.76 -17.09
N LYS A 672 -12.66 -26.29 -16.49
CA LYS A 672 -13.47 -27.37 -17.09
C LYS A 672 -14.91 -27.29 -16.66
N GLY A 673 -15.79 -27.76 -17.51
CA GLY A 673 -17.21 -27.80 -17.20
C GLY A 673 -17.95 -28.85 -17.97
N THR A 674 -19.19 -29.08 -17.58
CA THR A 674 -20.13 -29.96 -18.26
C THR A 674 -21.38 -29.19 -18.61
N LEU A 675 -21.71 -29.09 -19.89
CA LEU A 675 -22.89 -28.39 -20.34
C LEU A 675 -24.02 -29.39 -20.65
N ARG A 676 -25.23 -29.05 -20.19
CA ARG A 676 -26.47 -29.84 -20.41
C ARG A 676 -27.54 -28.94 -21.00
N THR A 677 -28.23 -29.44 -22.02
CA THR A 677 -29.42 -28.77 -22.55
C THR A 677 -30.52 -29.82 -22.84
N ASN A 678 -31.75 -29.45 -22.63
CA ASN A 678 -32.86 -30.37 -22.96
C ASN A 678 -33.34 -30.19 -24.40
N ASN A 679 -33.76 -28.99 -24.74
CA ASN A 679 -34.23 -28.63 -26.09
C ASN A 679 -33.63 -27.27 -26.45
N VAL A 680 -32.66 -27.26 -27.34
CA VAL A 680 -32.03 -25.99 -27.83
C VAL A 680 -32.23 -25.94 -29.33
N ARG A 681 -32.88 -24.89 -29.80
CA ARG A 681 -33.05 -24.59 -31.21
C ARG A 681 -31.83 -23.78 -31.67
N ILE A 682 -31.19 -24.24 -32.73
CA ILE A 682 -30.11 -23.56 -33.43
C ILE A 682 -30.64 -23.06 -34.76
N ASP A 683 -30.52 -21.74 -35.00
CA ASP A 683 -31.03 -21.13 -36.25
C ASP A 683 -29.85 -20.45 -36.98
N GLY A 684 -29.44 -21.01 -38.12
CA GLY A 684 -28.48 -20.39 -39.03
C GLY A 684 -27.03 -20.36 -38.54
N PHE A 685 -26.63 -21.31 -37.69
CA PHE A 685 -25.21 -21.42 -37.27
C PHE A 685 -24.32 -21.80 -38.44
N GLN A 686 -23.41 -20.92 -38.85
CA GLN A 686 -22.66 -21.01 -40.10
C GLN A 686 -21.98 -22.37 -40.34
N PRO A 687 -21.34 -23.03 -39.36
CA PRO A 687 -20.80 -24.36 -39.55
C PRO A 687 -21.85 -25.41 -39.93
N LEU A 688 -23.04 -25.36 -39.34
CA LEU A 688 -24.16 -26.27 -39.71
C LEU A 688 -24.69 -25.98 -41.10
N VAL A 689 -24.83 -24.71 -41.46
CA VAL A 689 -25.24 -24.26 -42.81
C VAL A 689 -24.26 -24.79 -43.87
N ASP A 690 -22.97 -24.70 -43.61
CA ASP A 690 -21.96 -25.14 -44.57
C ASP A 690 -21.79 -26.67 -44.62
N ILE A 691 -22.04 -27.36 -43.47
CA ILE A 691 -22.19 -28.84 -43.48
C ILE A 691 -23.34 -29.25 -44.35
N ALA A 692 -24.52 -28.60 -44.20
CA ALA A 692 -25.71 -28.88 -45.03
C ALA A 692 -25.37 -28.74 -46.50
N LYS A 693 -24.69 -27.67 -46.91
CA LYS A 693 -24.24 -27.43 -48.29
C LYS A 693 -23.26 -28.50 -48.78
N ALA A 694 -22.22 -28.80 -47.95
CA ALA A 694 -21.17 -29.75 -48.30
C ALA A 694 -21.73 -31.18 -48.50
N LEU A 695 -22.69 -31.59 -47.68
CA LEU A 695 -23.32 -32.88 -47.72
C LEU A 695 -24.54 -32.91 -48.70
N LYS A 696 -24.98 -31.75 -49.20
CA LYS A 696 -26.18 -31.57 -50.04
C LYS A 696 -27.46 -32.08 -49.37
N ILE A 697 -27.60 -31.85 -48.09
CA ILE A 697 -28.77 -32.20 -47.27
C ILE A 697 -29.48 -30.89 -46.84
N GLN A 698 -30.78 -30.98 -46.54
CA GLN A 698 -31.59 -29.84 -46.10
C GLN A 698 -32.13 -30.08 -44.70
N GLY A 699 -32.37 -29.01 -43.96
CA GLY A 699 -33.07 -29.03 -42.67
C GLY A 699 -32.17 -28.99 -41.42
N ILE A 700 -30.86 -29.26 -41.54
CA ILE A 700 -29.95 -29.23 -40.41
C ILE A 700 -29.43 -27.83 -40.09
N GLU A 701 -29.58 -26.86 -41.00
CA GLU A 701 -29.29 -25.45 -40.86
C GLU A 701 -30.15 -24.76 -39.78
N ASN A 702 -31.36 -25.29 -39.54
CA ASN A 702 -32.29 -24.89 -38.48
C ASN A 702 -32.77 -26.15 -37.76
N THR A 703 -32.12 -26.49 -36.68
CA THR A 703 -32.34 -27.75 -36.00
C THR A 703 -32.61 -27.55 -34.51
N THR A 704 -33.32 -28.51 -33.91
CA THR A 704 -33.50 -28.60 -32.48
C THR A 704 -32.68 -29.76 -31.93
N LEU A 705 -31.70 -29.43 -31.12
CA LEU A 705 -30.88 -30.40 -30.41
C LEU A 705 -31.57 -30.81 -29.11
N GLN A 706 -31.67 -32.12 -28.89
CA GLN A 706 -32.33 -32.67 -27.70
C GLN A 706 -31.32 -33.37 -26.80
N ASN A 707 -31.41 -33.14 -25.47
CA ASN A 707 -30.63 -33.83 -24.45
C ASN A 707 -29.12 -33.81 -24.75
N VAL A 708 -28.59 -32.64 -25.11
CA VAL A 708 -27.16 -32.49 -25.35
C VAL A 708 -26.42 -32.45 -24.01
N LEU A 709 -25.37 -33.25 -23.90
CA LEU A 709 -24.49 -33.33 -22.79
C LEU A 709 -23.04 -33.41 -23.31
N PHE A 710 -22.21 -32.44 -22.97
CA PHE A 710 -20.78 -32.50 -23.27
C PHE A 710 -19.92 -31.86 -22.20
N THR A 711 -18.67 -32.31 -22.10
CA THR A 711 -17.65 -31.74 -21.25
C THR A 711 -16.75 -30.85 -22.10
N TYR A 712 -16.33 -29.75 -21.51
CA TYR A 712 -15.40 -28.82 -22.14
C TYR A 712 -14.29 -28.40 -21.15
N GLU A 713 -13.14 -28.03 -21.70
CA GLU A 713 -11.98 -27.54 -20.97
C GLU A 713 -11.50 -26.23 -21.59
N PHE A 714 -11.11 -25.28 -20.75
CA PHE A 714 -10.40 -24.06 -21.14
C PHE A 714 -8.91 -24.25 -20.95
N LYS A 715 -8.17 -24.11 -22.02
CA LYS A 715 -6.71 -24.28 -21.99
C LYS A 715 -6.06 -23.58 -23.17
N ASP A 716 -4.93 -22.90 -22.92
CA ASP A 716 -4.10 -22.27 -23.94
C ASP A 716 -4.89 -21.33 -24.88
N GLY A 717 -5.77 -20.51 -24.32
CA GLY A 717 -6.62 -19.56 -25.08
C GLY A 717 -7.70 -20.22 -25.95
N LYS A 718 -8.11 -21.45 -25.63
CA LYS A 718 -9.10 -22.24 -26.38
C LYS A 718 -10.10 -22.89 -25.46
N MET A 719 -11.32 -23.08 -25.96
CA MET A 719 -12.27 -24.03 -25.43
C MET A 719 -12.09 -25.35 -26.18
N ILE A 720 -11.77 -26.41 -25.48
CA ILE A 720 -11.67 -27.78 -26.00
C ILE A 720 -12.95 -28.49 -25.62
N THR A 721 -13.68 -29.00 -26.64
CA THR A 721 -14.91 -29.78 -26.47
C THR A 721 -14.55 -31.24 -26.60
N GLU A 722 -14.74 -32.00 -25.53
CA GLU A 722 -14.57 -33.46 -25.57
C GLU A 722 -15.58 -34.10 -26.51
N PRO A 723 -15.19 -35.19 -27.16
CA PRO A 723 -16.12 -35.89 -28.08
C PRO A 723 -17.41 -36.33 -27.38
N PHE A 724 -18.52 -35.86 -27.87
CA PHE A 724 -19.86 -36.17 -27.34
C PHE A 724 -20.85 -36.58 -28.45
N ASP A 725 -21.87 -37.32 -28.08
CA ASP A 725 -22.91 -37.74 -28.98
C ASP A 725 -24.02 -36.69 -29.04
N VAL A 726 -24.41 -36.34 -30.26
CA VAL A 726 -25.49 -35.40 -30.53
C VAL A 726 -26.36 -35.91 -31.69
N LYS A 727 -27.67 -35.68 -31.60
CA LYS A 727 -28.61 -35.95 -32.68
C LYS A 727 -28.99 -34.64 -33.35
N ILE A 728 -28.61 -34.50 -34.64
CA ILE A 728 -28.94 -33.32 -35.47
C ILE A 728 -29.99 -33.78 -36.46
N ASP A 729 -31.24 -33.41 -36.18
CA ASP A 729 -32.42 -33.98 -36.88
C ASP A 729 -32.40 -35.53 -36.83
N ARG A 730 -32.18 -36.23 -37.97
CA ARG A 730 -32.08 -37.70 -38.05
C ARG A 730 -30.64 -38.20 -38.07
N ILE A 731 -29.64 -37.30 -38.10
CA ILE A 731 -28.21 -37.63 -38.10
C ILE A 731 -27.74 -37.83 -36.67
N LYS A 732 -27.17 -39.01 -36.41
CA LYS A 732 -26.44 -39.26 -35.15
C LYS A 732 -24.98 -38.88 -35.37
N ALA A 733 -24.43 -37.98 -34.53
CA ALA A 733 -23.10 -37.51 -34.69
C ALA A 733 -22.34 -37.57 -33.35
N ASN A 734 -21.06 -37.89 -33.42
CA ASN A 734 -20.09 -37.69 -32.33
C ASN A 734 -19.19 -36.52 -32.72
N VAL A 735 -19.24 -35.45 -31.96
CA VAL A 735 -18.59 -34.16 -32.26
C VAL A 735 -17.61 -33.82 -31.16
N GLY A 736 -16.37 -33.47 -31.52
CA GLY A 736 -15.35 -33.00 -30.60
C GLY A 736 -14.31 -32.11 -31.30
N GLY A 737 -13.66 -31.19 -30.55
CA GLY A 737 -12.71 -30.27 -31.15
C GLY A 737 -12.40 -29.07 -30.28
N SER A 738 -11.96 -28.00 -30.91
CA SER A 738 -11.62 -26.77 -30.18
C SER A 738 -12.03 -25.50 -30.90
N THR A 739 -12.29 -24.44 -30.11
CA THR A 739 -12.52 -23.06 -30.58
C THR A 739 -11.53 -22.15 -29.87
N ALA A 740 -10.75 -21.40 -30.64
CA ALA A 740 -9.84 -20.38 -30.09
C ALA A 740 -10.61 -19.11 -29.73
N PHE A 741 -10.25 -18.44 -28.63
CA PHE A 741 -10.95 -17.24 -28.16
C PHE A 741 -10.58 -15.99 -28.97
N ALA A 742 -9.30 -15.86 -29.37
CA ALA A 742 -8.77 -14.65 -29.97
C ALA A 742 -9.32 -14.37 -31.37
N ASP A 743 -9.38 -15.39 -32.23
CA ASP A 743 -9.72 -15.27 -33.64
C ASP A 743 -10.91 -16.16 -34.05
N GLN A 744 -11.54 -16.84 -33.08
CA GLN A 744 -12.63 -17.79 -33.28
C GLN A 744 -12.28 -18.92 -34.27
N ALA A 745 -11.00 -19.25 -34.39
CA ALA A 745 -10.56 -20.39 -35.19
C ALA A 745 -11.08 -21.69 -34.60
N ILE A 746 -11.60 -22.55 -35.47
CA ILE A 746 -12.21 -23.82 -35.11
C ILE A 746 -11.43 -25.01 -35.69
N ASP A 747 -11.37 -26.09 -34.93
CA ASP A 747 -10.84 -27.36 -35.35
C ASP A 747 -11.68 -28.48 -34.75
N TYR A 748 -12.75 -28.90 -35.46
CA TYR A 748 -13.64 -29.93 -35.00
C TYR A 748 -13.63 -31.14 -35.92
N ASN A 749 -13.86 -32.31 -35.31
CA ASN A 749 -14.11 -33.57 -35.99
C ASN A 749 -15.51 -34.03 -35.62
N MET A 750 -16.31 -34.27 -36.63
CA MET A 750 -17.67 -34.82 -36.49
C MET A 750 -17.73 -36.19 -37.16
N LYS A 751 -17.90 -37.22 -36.37
CA LYS A 751 -18.19 -38.57 -36.89
C LYS A 751 -19.73 -38.73 -36.94
N ALA A 752 -20.28 -38.83 -38.12
CA ALA A 752 -21.73 -38.81 -38.33
C ALA A 752 -22.21 -40.09 -38.95
N LYS A 753 -23.34 -40.60 -38.44
CA LYS A 753 -24.14 -41.66 -39.07
C LYS A 753 -25.33 -40.98 -39.74
N ILE A 754 -25.26 -40.91 -41.05
CA ILE A 754 -26.21 -40.19 -41.91
C ILE A 754 -27.16 -41.18 -42.54
N PRO A 755 -28.47 -41.12 -42.28
CA PRO A 755 -29.45 -41.94 -42.97
C PRO A 755 -29.34 -41.80 -44.49
N SER A 756 -29.26 -42.89 -45.21
CA SER A 756 -28.97 -42.86 -46.66
C SER A 756 -30.11 -42.20 -47.50
N ASP A 757 -31.32 -42.21 -46.98
CA ASP A 757 -32.49 -41.57 -47.64
C ASP A 757 -32.49 -40.06 -47.64
N ILE A 758 -31.68 -39.40 -46.75
CA ILE A 758 -31.52 -37.93 -46.69
C ILE A 758 -30.84 -37.37 -47.96
N PHE A 759 -29.96 -38.14 -48.61
CA PHE A 759 -29.26 -37.72 -49.83
C PHE A 759 -30.19 -37.67 -51.10
N GLY A 760 -31.46 -37.87 -50.95
CA GLY A 760 -32.51 -37.79 -52.00
C GLY A 760 -32.64 -38.99 -52.88
N ALA A 761 -33.81 -39.15 -53.51
CA ALA A 761 -34.24 -40.33 -54.32
C ALA A 761 -33.29 -40.70 -55.49
N GLY A 762 -32.55 -39.70 -56.02
CA GLY A 762 -31.62 -39.90 -57.13
C GLY A 762 -30.33 -40.64 -56.76
N ALA A 763 -29.83 -40.48 -55.51
CA ALA A 763 -28.62 -41.17 -55.05
C ALA A 763 -28.99 -42.63 -54.66
N THR A 764 -30.03 -42.80 -53.89
CA THR A 764 -30.52 -44.12 -53.40
C THR A 764 -30.96 -45.06 -54.54
N THR A 765 -31.65 -44.51 -55.55
CA THR A 765 -32.07 -45.28 -56.71
C THR A 765 -30.92 -45.75 -57.64
N ALA A 766 -29.91 -44.87 -57.84
CA ALA A 766 -28.73 -45.24 -58.63
C ALA A 766 -27.91 -46.37 -57.95
N VAL A 767 -27.82 -46.34 -56.63
CA VAL A 767 -27.13 -47.34 -55.82
C VAL A 767 -27.92 -48.63 -55.73
N ALA A 768 -29.21 -48.53 -55.51
CA ALA A 768 -30.07 -49.68 -55.51
C ALA A 768 -30.09 -50.43 -56.89
N GLY A 769 -29.94 -49.67 -57.97
CA GLY A 769 -29.75 -50.20 -59.32
C GLY A 769 -28.39 -50.93 -59.50
N LEU A 770 -27.32 -50.46 -58.88
CA LEU A 770 -26.03 -51.14 -58.89
C LEU A 770 -26.04 -52.37 -57.99
N LEU A 771 -26.61 -52.28 -56.78
CA LEU A 771 -26.81 -53.41 -55.88
C LEU A 771 -27.67 -54.51 -56.48
N GLY A 772 -28.74 -54.18 -57.17
CA GLY A 772 -29.57 -55.13 -57.87
C GLY A 772 -28.78 -55.92 -58.92
N LYS A 773 -27.87 -55.29 -59.63
CA LYS A 773 -26.97 -55.92 -60.58
C LYS A 773 -25.94 -56.79 -59.87
N ALA A 774 -25.37 -56.35 -58.78
CA ALA A 774 -24.39 -57.05 -57.98
C ALA A 774 -25.00 -58.25 -57.25
N ASN A 775 -26.15 -58.08 -56.62
CA ASN A 775 -26.93 -59.16 -55.98
C ASN A 775 -27.27 -60.23 -56.95
N SER A 776 -27.66 -59.86 -58.20
CA SER A 776 -28.02 -60.86 -59.30
C SER A 776 -26.74 -61.60 -59.81
N ALA A 777 -25.57 -60.99 -59.76
CA ALA A 777 -24.31 -61.56 -60.24
C ALA A 777 -23.59 -62.46 -59.19
N ILE A 778 -23.79 -62.26 -57.88
CA ILE A 778 -23.10 -63.03 -56.86
C ILE A 778 -24.00 -63.86 -55.94
N GLY A 779 -25.35 -63.82 -56.19
CA GLY A 779 -26.34 -64.59 -55.41
C GLY A 779 -26.43 -64.11 -53.92
N SER A 780 -26.09 -62.92 -53.67
CA SER A 780 -26.17 -62.25 -52.35
C SER A 780 -27.34 -61.25 -52.23
N ASN A 781 -27.81 -60.94 -51.05
CA ASN A 781 -28.88 -60.03 -50.80
C ASN A 781 -28.43 -58.76 -50.07
N PHE A 782 -27.45 -58.08 -50.68
CA PHE A 782 -26.95 -56.84 -50.13
C PHE A 782 -28.02 -55.74 -50.32
N GLN A 783 -28.25 -55.02 -49.25
CA GLN A 783 -29.12 -53.82 -49.22
C GLN A 783 -28.27 -52.53 -49.07
N VAL A 784 -28.85 -51.37 -49.53
CA VAL A 784 -28.19 -50.09 -49.22
C VAL A 784 -28.14 -49.94 -47.72
N PRO A 785 -26.95 -49.68 -47.17
CA PRO A 785 -26.84 -49.45 -45.74
C PRO A 785 -27.83 -48.35 -45.31
N ALA A 786 -28.56 -48.59 -44.20
CA ALA A 786 -29.57 -47.66 -43.72
C ALA A 786 -28.90 -46.35 -43.27
N GLU A 787 -27.68 -46.38 -42.77
CA GLU A 787 -26.86 -45.23 -42.33
C GLU A 787 -25.51 -45.31 -43.01
N LEU A 788 -24.93 -44.16 -43.38
CA LEU A 788 -23.58 -43.98 -43.91
C LEU A 788 -22.69 -43.29 -42.87
N ASP A 789 -21.53 -43.88 -42.61
CA ASP A 789 -20.55 -43.28 -41.73
C ASP A 789 -19.74 -42.21 -42.48
N ALA A 790 -19.72 -41.01 -41.95
CA ALA A 790 -18.94 -39.88 -42.46
C ALA A 790 -18.12 -39.24 -41.35
N THR A 791 -16.87 -38.94 -41.65
CA THR A 791 -16.04 -38.04 -40.79
C THR A 791 -15.97 -36.69 -41.44
N ILE A 792 -16.44 -35.66 -40.76
CA ILE A 792 -16.44 -34.29 -41.25
C ILE A 792 -15.42 -33.50 -40.45
N LYS A 793 -14.37 -33.09 -41.14
CA LYS A 793 -13.40 -32.17 -40.58
C LYS A 793 -13.87 -30.73 -40.78
N ILE A 794 -13.97 -29.98 -39.72
CA ILE A 794 -14.47 -28.59 -39.70
C ILE A 794 -13.30 -27.71 -39.21
N THR A 795 -12.77 -26.85 -40.08
CA THR A 795 -11.65 -25.93 -39.78
C THR A 795 -11.99 -24.52 -40.23
N GLY A 796 -11.08 -23.58 -40.15
CA GLY A 796 -11.30 -22.17 -40.46
C GLY A 796 -11.78 -21.40 -39.27
N THR A 797 -12.67 -20.45 -39.43
CA THR A 797 -13.31 -19.70 -38.34
C THR A 797 -14.82 -20.02 -38.30
N ILE A 798 -15.48 -19.63 -37.23
CA ILE A 798 -16.95 -19.82 -37.08
C ILE A 798 -17.73 -19.16 -38.21
N GLU A 799 -17.28 -17.94 -38.63
CA GLU A 799 -17.95 -17.21 -39.73
C GLU A 799 -17.59 -17.78 -41.11
N LYS A 800 -16.39 -18.34 -41.27
CA LYS A 800 -15.90 -18.87 -42.54
C LYS A 800 -15.35 -20.29 -42.34
N PRO A 801 -16.24 -21.27 -42.08
CA PRO A 801 -15.80 -22.62 -41.83
C PRO A 801 -15.41 -23.34 -43.14
N ILE A 802 -14.41 -24.18 -43.03
CA ILE A 802 -13.95 -25.07 -44.12
C ILE A 802 -14.38 -26.46 -43.79
N ILE A 803 -15.37 -27.00 -44.55
CA ILE A 803 -15.97 -28.31 -44.32
C ILE A 803 -15.36 -29.33 -45.26
N LYS A 804 -14.79 -30.39 -44.71
CA LYS A 804 -14.19 -31.48 -45.49
C LYS A 804 -14.84 -32.82 -45.06
N PRO A 805 -15.89 -33.24 -45.71
CA PRO A 805 -16.47 -34.56 -45.45
C PRO A 805 -15.61 -35.67 -46.07
N VAL A 806 -15.38 -36.72 -45.29
CA VAL A 806 -14.72 -37.96 -45.73
C VAL A 806 -15.59 -39.12 -45.29
N PHE A 807 -16.11 -39.86 -46.22
CA PHE A 807 -16.91 -41.04 -45.97
C PHE A 807 -16.00 -42.29 -45.76
N ALA A 808 -16.57 -43.40 -45.26
CA ALA A 808 -15.87 -44.64 -45.04
C ALA A 808 -15.12 -45.09 -46.32
N GLY A 809 -13.85 -45.49 -46.15
CA GLY A 809 -12.98 -45.87 -47.29
C GLY A 809 -12.19 -44.71 -47.90
N GLY A 810 -12.24 -43.46 -47.30
CA GLY A 810 -11.42 -42.34 -47.74
C GLY A 810 -11.95 -41.57 -48.95
N SER A 811 -13.17 -41.87 -49.44
CA SER A 811 -13.77 -41.20 -50.59
C SER A 811 -14.60 -39.98 -50.17
N THR A 812 -14.55 -38.92 -50.97
CA THR A 812 -15.44 -37.75 -50.88
C THR A 812 -16.75 -37.97 -51.71
N ASN A 813 -16.93 -39.12 -52.32
CA ASN A 813 -18.05 -39.43 -53.23
C ASN A 813 -18.88 -40.58 -52.62
N VAL A 814 -20.13 -40.30 -52.30
CA VAL A 814 -21.11 -41.24 -51.71
C VAL A 814 -21.26 -42.58 -52.50
N LYS A 815 -21.13 -42.55 -53.82
CA LYS A 815 -21.22 -43.75 -54.65
C LYS A 815 -20.07 -44.73 -54.46
N GLU A 816 -18.84 -44.24 -54.26
CA GLU A 816 -17.67 -45.04 -54.03
C GLU A 816 -17.66 -45.71 -52.66
N VAL A 817 -18.21 -45.02 -51.67
CA VAL A 817 -18.28 -45.44 -50.28
C VAL A 817 -19.15 -46.68 -50.09
N ILE A 818 -20.29 -46.71 -50.71
CA ILE A 818 -21.19 -47.84 -50.59
C ILE A 818 -20.55 -49.13 -51.15
N VAL A 819 -19.72 -49.02 -52.17
CA VAL A 819 -18.92 -50.16 -52.71
C VAL A 819 -17.81 -50.56 -51.75
N ALA A 820 -17.20 -49.61 -51.01
CA ALA A 820 -16.16 -49.94 -50.05
C ALA A 820 -16.69 -50.55 -48.75
N GLU A 821 -17.85 -50.13 -48.24
CA GLU A 821 -18.52 -50.69 -47.04
C GLU A 821 -18.93 -52.16 -47.20
N ILE A 822 -19.34 -52.56 -48.38
CA ILE A 822 -19.64 -53.95 -48.71
C ILE A 822 -18.36 -54.79 -48.55
N LYS A 823 -17.18 -54.22 -48.76
CA LYS A 823 -15.90 -54.93 -48.51
C LYS A 823 -15.50 -54.92 -47.03
N GLN A 824 -15.97 -53.91 -46.28
CA GLN A 824 -15.61 -53.72 -44.90
C GLN A 824 -16.42 -54.64 -43.95
N GLU A 825 -17.67 -54.88 -44.20
CA GLU A 825 -18.54 -55.77 -43.40
C GLU A 825 -17.99 -57.16 -43.21
N LEU A 826 -17.15 -57.61 -44.16
CA LEU A 826 -16.42 -58.88 -44.08
C LEU A 826 -15.23 -58.81 -43.08
N ASN A 827 -14.63 -57.64 -42.89
CA ASN A 827 -13.54 -57.42 -41.97
C ASN A 827 -13.99 -57.10 -40.54
N GLU A 828 -15.18 -56.55 -40.31
CA GLU A 828 -15.70 -56.18 -39.04
C GLU A 828 -15.97 -57.28 -38.03
N GLN A 829 -16.29 -58.54 -38.53
CA GLN A 829 -16.41 -59.70 -37.64
C GLN A 829 -15.06 -60.07 -36.98
N ILE A 830 -13.98 -59.72 -37.62
CA ILE A 830 -12.61 -59.98 -37.09
C ILE A 830 -12.19 -58.88 -36.07
N ASP A 831 -12.67 -57.66 -36.27
CA ASP A 831 -12.25 -56.51 -35.42
C ASP A 831 -13.05 -56.39 -34.12
N LYS A 832 -14.25 -56.91 -34.02
CA LYS A 832 -15.10 -56.89 -32.82
C LYS A 832 -14.43 -57.62 -31.61
N ALA A 833 -13.66 -58.66 -31.86
CA ALA A 833 -12.91 -59.34 -30.81
C ALA A 833 -11.72 -58.53 -30.34
N LYS A 834 -11.20 -57.62 -31.17
CA LYS A 834 -10.07 -56.78 -30.83
C LYS A 834 -10.45 -55.59 -29.88
N GLU A 835 -11.63 -55.00 -30.12
CA GLU A 835 -12.07 -53.85 -29.30
C GLU A 835 -12.37 -54.20 -27.83
N GLU A 836 -12.90 -55.42 -27.58
CA GLU A 836 -13.18 -55.86 -26.21
C GLU A 836 -11.91 -56.04 -25.37
N ALA A 837 -10.78 -56.42 -25.98
CA ALA A 837 -9.50 -56.55 -25.27
C ALA A 837 -8.88 -55.15 -24.92
N ILE A 838 -9.01 -54.20 -25.85
CA ILE A 838 -8.51 -52.82 -25.66
C ILE A 838 -9.35 -52.07 -24.63
N ALA A 839 -10.69 -52.28 -24.62
CA ALA A 839 -11.59 -51.68 -23.65
C ALA A 839 -11.22 -52.09 -22.19
N ARG A 840 -10.91 -53.36 -21.97
CA ARG A 840 -10.46 -53.85 -20.64
C ARG A 840 -9.11 -53.24 -20.21
N ALA A 841 -8.16 -53.08 -21.14
CA ALA A 841 -6.87 -52.46 -20.87
C ALA A 841 -7.02 -50.95 -20.49
N ARG A 842 -7.90 -50.25 -21.13
CA ARG A 842 -8.22 -48.81 -20.83
C ARG A 842 -8.85 -48.62 -19.45
N GLU A 843 -9.77 -49.53 -19.08
CA GLU A 843 -10.40 -49.50 -17.74
C GLU A 843 -9.36 -49.77 -16.64
N GLU A 844 -8.42 -50.69 -16.84
CA GLU A 844 -7.34 -50.98 -15.90
C GLU A 844 -6.36 -49.79 -15.75
N ALA A 845 -6.00 -49.14 -16.87
CA ALA A 845 -5.16 -47.96 -16.90
C ALA A 845 -5.81 -46.79 -16.17
N THR A 846 -7.11 -46.60 -16.36
CA THR A 846 -7.88 -45.51 -15.70
C THR A 846 -7.91 -45.71 -14.18
N LYS A 847 -8.12 -46.91 -13.70
CA LYS A 847 -8.10 -47.22 -12.26
C LYS A 847 -6.73 -46.95 -11.63
N LEU A 848 -5.65 -47.30 -12.32
CA LEU A 848 -4.30 -47.09 -11.87
C LEU A 848 -3.93 -45.60 -11.75
N ILE A 849 -4.36 -44.80 -12.71
CA ILE A 849 -4.15 -43.37 -12.71
C ILE A 849 -4.95 -42.68 -11.59
N ALA A 850 -6.21 -43.11 -11.39
CA ALA A 850 -7.07 -42.55 -10.34
C ALA A 850 -6.53 -42.81 -8.92
N GLU A 851 -5.94 -43.98 -8.71
CA GLU A 851 -5.33 -44.34 -7.43
C GLU A 851 -4.05 -43.50 -7.17
N ALA A 852 -3.22 -43.31 -8.21
CA ALA A 852 -2.03 -42.46 -8.12
C ALA A 852 -2.41 -40.96 -7.88
N GLN A 853 -3.50 -40.48 -8.50
CA GLN A 853 -3.99 -39.13 -8.29
C GLN A 853 -4.40 -38.94 -6.83
N LYS A 854 -5.14 -39.88 -6.25
CA LYS A 854 -5.51 -39.84 -4.84
C LYS A 854 -4.28 -39.76 -3.90
N GLN A 855 -3.27 -40.60 -4.17
CA GLN A 855 -2.03 -40.56 -3.39
C GLN A 855 -1.27 -39.24 -3.55
N ALA A 856 -1.29 -38.63 -4.74
CA ALA A 856 -0.68 -37.36 -5.03
C ALA A 856 -1.37 -36.22 -4.27
N ASP A 857 -2.70 -36.23 -4.22
CA ASP A 857 -3.50 -35.23 -3.51
C ASP A 857 -3.28 -35.32 -1.98
N ASP A 858 -3.21 -36.54 -1.43
CA ASP A 858 -2.88 -36.78 -0.02
C ASP A 858 -1.46 -36.28 0.32
N LEU A 859 -0.50 -36.45 -0.58
CA LEU A 859 0.87 -35.96 -0.43
C LEU A 859 0.92 -34.43 -0.42
N LYS A 860 0.22 -33.78 -1.35
CA LYS A 860 0.11 -32.32 -1.44
C LYS A 860 -0.55 -31.72 -0.19
N ALA A 861 -1.63 -32.33 0.29
CA ALA A 861 -2.33 -31.89 1.49
C ALA A 861 -1.44 -31.95 2.73
N LYS A 862 -0.73 -33.07 2.92
CA LYS A 862 0.18 -33.23 4.05
C LYS A 862 1.34 -32.24 4.03
N ALA A 863 1.94 -32.03 2.85
CA ALA A 863 3.04 -31.07 2.71
C ALA A 863 2.63 -29.63 2.96
N ARG A 864 1.44 -29.20 2.54
CA ARG A 864 0.90 -27.87 2.83
C ARG A 864 0.70 -27.65 4.32
N GLN A 865 0.22 -28.66 5.03
CA GLN A 865 0.07 -28.58 6.48
C GLN A 865 1.41 -28.48 7.21
N GLU A 866 2.42 -29.24 6.77
CA GLU A 866 3.77 -29.18 7.34
C GLU A 866 4.46 -27.85 7.01
N ALA A 867 4.30 -27.33 5.79
CA ALA A 867 4.84 -26.04 5.35
C ALA A 867 4.22 -24.87 6.13
N ALA A 868 2.91 -24.88 6.34
CA ALA A 868 2.22 -23.88 7.15
C ALA A 868 2.68 -23.88 8.61
N ASN A 869 2.90 -25.06 9.18
CA ASN A 869 3.42 -25.19 10.54
C ASN A 869 4.87 -24.64 10.67
N ALA A 870 5.73 -24.91 9.66
CA ALA A 870 7.10 -24.39 9.64
C ALA A 870 7.12 -22.85 9.52
N LYS A 871 6.26 -22.28 8.69
CA LYS A 871 6.08 -20.82 8.56
C LYS A 871 5.62 -20.20 9.87
N ALA A 872 4.59 -20.77 10.51
CA ALA A 872 4.09 -20.27 11.77
C ALA A 872 5.16 -20.26 12.87
N GLN A 873 6.03 -21.29 12.90
CA GLN A 873 7.18 -21.31 13.81
C GLN A 873 8.21 -20.21 13.47
N GLY A 874 8.50 -20.00 12.18
CA GLY A 874 9.39 -18.93 11.71
C GLY A 874 8.87 -17.53 12.09
N TYR A 875 7.59 -17.30 11.94
CA TYR A 875 6.94 -16.04 12.33
C TYR A 875 7.02 -15.80 13.84
N LYS A 876 6.71 -16.84 14.61
CA LYS A 876 6.78 -16.77 16.08
C LYS A 876 8.19 -16.49 16.59
N ALA A 877 9.21 -17.05 15.95
CA ALA A 877 10.61 -16.80 16.27
C ALA A 877 11.01 -15.35 15.93
N ALA A 878 10.60 -14.83 14.76
CA ALA A 878 10.85 -13.46 14.36
C ALA A 878 10.20 -12.44 15.31
N ASP A 879 8.98 -12.70 15.75
CA ASP A 879 8.26 -11.83 16.68
C ASP A 879 8.85 -11.89 18.10
N ALA A 880 9.33 -13.06 18.52
CA ALA A 880 10.00 -13.22 19.80
C ALA A 880 11.35 -12.46 19.88
N GLU A 881 12.10 -12.42 18.77
CA GLU A 881 13.33 -11.62 18.70
C GLU A 881 13.03 -10.12 18.67
N LEU A 882 12.00 -9.70 17.95
CA LEU A 882 11.55 -8.31 17.93
C LEU A 882 11.10 -7.82 19.31
N ALA A 883 10.47 -8.68 20.09
CA ALA A 883 9.96 -8.36 21.44
C ALA A 883 11.09 -8.09 22.45
N LYS A 884 12.31 -8.57 22.20
CA LYS A 884 13.47 -8.37 23.08
C LYS A 884 14.09 -6.96 22.96
N VAL A 885 13.72 -6.20 21.95
CA VAL A 885 14.32 -4.91 21.64
C VAL A 885 13.50 -3.78 22.24
N THR A 886 14.04 -3.16 23.28
CA THR A 886 13.39 -2.09 24.07
C THR A 886 13.78 -0.68 23.65
N ASN A 887 14.89 -0.50 22.97
CA ASN A 887 15.35 0.82 22.47
C ASN A 887 14.57 1.23 21.22
N PRO A 888 13.98 2.45 21.16
CA PRO A 888 13.14 2.90 20.03
C PRO A 888 13.87 2.93 18.68
N LEU A 889 15.14 3.32 18.64
CA LEU A 889 15.94 3.36 17.41
C LEU A 889 16.37 1.96 16.95
N ALA A 890 16.73 1.11 17.90
CA ALA A 890 17.06 -0.28 17.62
C ALA A 890 15.83 -1.09 17.21
N LYS A 891 14.63 -0.67 17.63
CA LYS A 891 13.36 -1.33 17.28
C LYS A 891 13.03 -1.22 15.80
N ILE A 892 13.36 -0.11 15.16
CA ILE A 892 13.18 0.07 13.70
C ILE A 892 14.06 -0.91 12.92
N ALA A 893 15.32 -1.04 13.32
CA ALA A 893 16.23 -2.02 12.73
C ALA A 893 15.78 -3.47 12.99
N ALA A 894 15.29 -3.75 14.20
CA ALA A 894 14.76 -5.06 14.57
C ALA A 894 13.46 -5.38 13.83
N GLN A 895 12.60 -4.41 13.55
CA GLN A 895 11.41 -4.59 12.71
C GLN A 895 11.79 -4.95 11.28
N ALA A 896 12.81 -4.29 10.71
CA ALA A 896 13.30 -4.63 9.38
C ALA A 896 13.88 -6.05 9.32
N LEU A 897 14.60 -6.47 10.38
CA LEU A 897 15.13 -7.83 10.50
C LEU A 897 14.03 -8.87 10.70
N ALA A 898 13.04 -8.59 11.53
CA ALA A 898 11.90 -9.47 11.74
C ALA A 898 11.06 -9.61 10.46
N LYS A 899 10.86 -8.51 9.71
CA LYS A 899 10.23 -8.55 8.39
C LYS A 899 11.00 -9.46 7.43
N LYS A 900 12.32 -9.31 7.37
CA LYS A 900 13.17 -10.13 6.50
C LYS A 900 13.17 -11.62 6.91
N ALA A 901 13.10 -11.92 8.22
CA ALA A 901 12.99 -13.27 8.72
C ALA A 901 11.62 -13.91 8.39
N LYS A 902 10.56 -13.13 8.40
CA LYS A 902 9.23 -13.56 7.96
C LYS A 902 9.19 -13.83 6.45
N GLU A 903 9.78 -12.96 5.64
CA GLU A 903 9.94 -13.19 4.20
C GLU A 903 10.75 -14.46 3.87
N GLU A 904 11.73 -14.80 4.70
CA GLU A 904 12.49 -16.05 4.54
C GLU A 904 11.66 -17.27 4.91
N ALA A 905 10.83 -17.17 5.95
CA ALA A 905 9.88 -18.23 6.32
C ALA A 905 8.82 -18.46 5.22
N ASP A 906 8.36 -17.40 4.56
CA ASP A 906 7.47 -17.47 3.40
C ASP A 906 8.12 -18.19 2.22
N LYS A 907 9.40 -17.89 1.94
CA LYS A 907 10.15 -18.59 0.89
C LYS A 907 10.36 -20.06 1.19
N GLN A 908 10.60 -20.42 2.46
CA GLN A 908 10.72 -21.82 2.88
C GLN A 908 9.40 -22.57 2.74
N GLU A 909 8.29 -21.97 3.12
CA GLU A 909 6.95 -22.53 2.89
C GLU A 909 6.73 -22.84 1.41
N GLN A 910 6.97 -21.85 0.54
CA GLN A 910 6.82 -22.02 -0.92
C GLN A 910 7.72 -23.13 -1.48
N LYS A 911 8.95 -23.24 -0.97
CA LYS A 911 9.89 -24.26 -1.42
C LYS A 911 9.41 -25.67 -1.04
N LEU A 912 8.93 -25.86 0.19
CA LEU A 912 8.41 -27.16 0.64
C LEU A 912 7.17 -27.60 -0.14
N ILE A 913 6.27 -26.67 -0.42
CA ILE A 913 5.08 -26.92 -1.23
C ILE A 913 5.49 -27.29 -2.66
N ALA A 914 6.40 -26.54 -3.28
CA ALA A 914 6.85 -26.82 -4.64
C ALA A 914 7.55 -28.17 -4.79
N GLU A 915 8.34 -28.59 -3.78
CA GLU A 915 8.98 -29.93 -3.79
C GLU A 915 7.96 -31.06 -3.67
N ALA A 916 6.91 -30.88 -2.88
CA ALA A 916 5.84 -31.86 -2.74
C ALA A 916 4.95 -31.92 -3.99
N ASP A 917 4.62 -30.77 -4.57
CA ASP A 917 3.86 -30.70 -5.82
C ASP A 917 4.61 -31.42 -6.94
N LYS A 918 5.92 -31.21 -7.05
CA LYS A 918 6.75 -31.94 -8.02
C LYS A 918 6.71 -33.46 -7.81
N LYS A 919 6.86 -33.92 -6.56
CA LYS A 919 6.84 -35.38 -6.26
C LYS A 919 5.47 -36.01 -6.54
N ALA A 920 4.41 -35.24 -6.25
CA ALA A 920 3.04 -35.67 -6.54
C ALA A 920 2.79 -35.77 -8.06
N ASP A 921 3.26 -34.79 -8.81
CA ASP A 921 3.16 -34.79 -10.27
C ASP A 921 4.00 -35.92 -10.91
N ASP A 922 5.19 -36.19 -10.37
CA ASP A 922 6.01 -37.32 -10.79
C ASP A 922 5.30 -38.67 -10.55
N LEU A 923 4.57 -38.82 -9.44
CA LEU A 923 3.78 -40.01 -9.11
C LEU A 923 2.67 -40.26 -10.13
N VAL A 924 1.90 -39.20 -10.44
CA VAL A 924 0.82 -39.26 -11.41
C VAL A 924 1.37 -39.57 -12.83
N ASN A 925 2.48 -38.91 -13.20
CA ASN A 925 3.12 -39.12 -14.49
C ASN A 925 3.64 -40.56 -14.63
N ALA A 926 4.23 -41.14 -13.58
CA ALA A 926 4.67 -42.52 -13.57
C ALA A 926 3.48 -43.51 -13.74
N ALA A 927 2.34 -43.21 -13.13
CA ALA A 927 1.13 -43.99 -13.32
C ALA A 927 0.54 -43.86 -14.73
N ARG A 928 0.58 -42.68 -15.35
CA ARG A 928 0.19 -42.46 -16.74
C ARG A 928 1.06 -43.25 -17.70
N VAL A 929 2.40 -43.20 -17.53
CA VAL A 929 3.29 -43.98 -18.37
C VAL A 929 3.02 -45.50 -18.25
N LYS A 930 2.72 -46.00 -17.04
CA LYS A 930 2.32 -47.41 -16.87
C LYS A 930 0.96 -47.71 -17.51
N GLY A 931 0.00 -46.81 -17.39
CA GLY A 931 -1.31 -46.92 -18.04
C GLY A 931 -1.19 -46.96 -19.55
N ASP A 932 -0.36 -46.09 -20.12
CA ASP A 932 -0.09 -46.06 -21.56
C ASP A 932 0.61 -47.39 -22.03
N ASP A 933 1.49 -47.92 -21.21
CA ASP A 933 2.20 -49.21 -21.52
C ASP A 933 1.25 -50.41 -21.48
N ILE A 934 0.26 -50.41 -20.55
CA ILE A 934 -0.78 -51.45 -20.51
C ILE A 934 -1.65 -51.38 -21.79
N ILE A 935 -2.08 -50.19 -22.18
CA ILE A 935 -2.86 -49.97 -23.40
C ILE A 935 -2.04 -50.36 -24.62
N LYS A 936 -0.80 -49.92 -24.70
CA LYS A 936 0.11 -50.26 -25.81
C LYS A 936 0.36 -51.77 -25.97
N LYS A 937 0.55 -52.48 -24.86
CA LYS A 937 0.69 -53.94 -24.88
C LYS A 937 -0.59 -54.64 -25.37
N ALA A 938 -1.76 -54.15 -24.98
CA ALA A 938 -3.02 -54.68 -25.49
C ALA A 938 -3.19 -54.44 -27.02
N GLU A 939 -2.71 -53.31 -27.51
CA GLU A 939 -2.68 -52.91 -28.91
C GLU A 939 -1.64 -53.76 -29.70
N GLU A 940 -0.43 -53.97 -29.15
CA GLU A 940 0.64 -54.74 -29.80
C GLU A 940 0.39 -56.28 -29.83
N THR A 941 -0.22 -56.83 -28.78
CA THR A 941 -0.53 -58.28 -28.71
C THR A 941 -1.58 -58.65 -29.75
N ASN A 942 -2.40 -57.71 -30.21
CA ASN A 942 -3.41 -57.88 -31.25
C ASN A 942 -2.85 -57.73 -32.69
N THR A 943 -1.62 -57.25 -32.86
CA THR A 943 -1.01 -57.13 -34.20
C THR A 943 -0.35 -58.44 -34.67
N THR A 944 -0.19 -59.44 -33.79
CA THR A 944 0.49 -60.71 -34.08
C THR A 944 -0.43 -61.87 -34.43
N VAL A 945 -1.74 -61.62 -34.52
CA VAL A 945 -2.70 -62.65 -35.07
C VAL A 945 -3.11 -62.19 -36.49
N LYS A 946 -2.17 -62.42 -37.41
CA LYS A 946 -2.43 -62.44 -38.84
C LYS A 946 -2.42 -63.85 -39.31
#